data_7827efce5a9cfcb5a21bc1d9cf230b31
#
_entry.id   7827efce5a9cfcb5a21bc1d9cf230b31
#
_cell.length_a   1.000
_cell.length_b   1.000
_cell.length_c   1.000
_cell.angle_alpha   90.00
_cell.angle_beta   90.00
_cell.angle_gamma   90.00
#
_symmetry.space_group_name_H-M   'P 1'
#
loop_
_entity.id
_entity.type
_entity.pdbx_description
1 polymer ?
#
loop_
_entity_poly.entity_id
_entity_poly.type
_entity_poly.pdbx_seq_one_letter_code
_entity_poly.pdbx_strand_id
1 'polypeptide(L)'
;MPAVATAPMIRRETGDDHFCVLTFDRPESGANIFDAATLEELNDHFDAIEKDASLRGLIITSAKKSIFVAGADLKTLLQAARRGEMRGFIECGQKAFNRLANFKIPTVAAIHGASAGGGYEVALACDYRVASDDPATRIGLPETSLGLLPAWGGCTRLPRVIGAEKAAEVILKGKLYSAQEALKVGLVDEIAPRDQLLARAREKLRSGKPKMAGSSRRDDRMPQRGVPASASGNPALERAYEIVNKALTIPPEQGLRLELDGIVDLGKAESTQNLIRNFFLNEKYKKGMSRTPSDKIVHAAVIGAGVMGSGIAQWLSSRGVTVILRDVARDQIDRGLANIEKVYADAVKRGLMTEEKAKQGRSRICGSTAPMELRDVQFVIEATSEKMDIKKKVFRELAMEAGPKTVVATNTSALPVSELADVTVSPEHVIGLHFFNPVSRMKLVEVVIAKQTSDETRDRSLAFVRQIGKVPVIVRDSPGFLVNRVLFPYLLDAAELFERGVDAERLDRALVEWGMPMGPLRLIDEIGIDITIDIGNTLEKAYGQRDHVSAALLWLRDQQMLGRKTGAGFYKYESKKQAPNDSVMQWRTNRHSERSEAESRNQAAIAKGDSAGFVDSARDDLAHRLIFLMVNEAARCVEERVVDSPEDADYGMILGTGFAPFRGGPLRFAEHFGLKKVVEELERLARTDEKFAPCEILKKHARDGTKFYEE
;
A
#
# COMPACT_ATOMS: atom_id res chain seq x y z
N MET A 1 -31.56 36.99 -2.97
CA MET A 1 -30.41 37.09 -3.87
C MET A 1 -30.65 36.12 -4.99
N PRO A 2 -30.49 36.45 -6.29
CA PRO A 2 -30.63 35.49 -7.36
C PRO A 2 -29.53 34.43 -7.16
N ALA A 3 -29.91 33.16 -7.25
CA ALA A 3 -28.96 32.04 -7.21
C ALA A 3 -27.90 32.27 -8.30
N VAL A 4 -26.66 32.32 -7.91
CA VAL A 4 -25.52 32.32 -8.85
C VAL A 4 -25.66 30.99 -9.63
N ALA A 5 -25.94 31.09 -10.92
CA ALA A 5 -26.01 29.92 -11.79
C ALA A 5 -24.66 29.23 -11.75
N THR A 6 -24.57 28.11 -11.07
CA THR A 6 -23.36 27.28 -11.05
C THR A 6 -23.12 26.80 -12.50
N ALA A 7 -21.87 26.94 -12.97
CA ALA A 7 -21.52 26.45 -14.30
C ALA A 7 -21.81 24.94 -14.39
N PRO A 8 -22.36 24.46 -15.55
CA PRO A 8 -22.76 23.07 -15.71
C PRO A 8 -21.58 22.11 -15.58
N MET A 9 -21.79 20.95 -14.98
CA MET A 9 -20.79 19.87 -14.84
C MET A 9 -20.69 19.03 -16.11
N ILE A 10 -21.73 19.04 -16.94
CA ILE A 10 -21.80 18.28 -18.18
C ILE A 10 -22.30 19.23 -19.30
N ARG A 11 -21.52 19.38 -20.36
CA ARG A 11 -21.92 20.12 -21.53
C ARG A 11 -22.53 19.17 -22.55
N ARG A 12 -23.62 19.61 -23.21
CA ARG A 12 -24.29 18.89 -24.29
C ARG A 12 -24.17 19.68 -25.59
N GLU A 13 -23.64 19.02 -26.62
CA GLU A 13 -23.49 19.60 -27.96
C GLU A 13 -23.98 18.59 -29.01
N THR A 14 -24.70 19.05 -30.03
CA THR A 14 -25.13 18.21 -31.14
C THR A 14 -24.49 18.73 -32.42
N GLY A 15 -23.79 17.87 -33.15
CA GLY A 15 -23.17 18.22 -34.42
C GLY A 15 -24.13 18.10 -35.60
N ASP A 16 -23.72 18.59 -36.80
CA ASP A 16 -24.45 18.48 -38.04
C ASP A 16 -24.72 17.02 -38.47
N ASP A 17 -23.94 16.09 -37.93
CA ASP A 17 -24.09 14.64 -38.12
C ASP A 17 -25.18 14.02 -37.22
N HIS A 18 -25.91 14.84 -36.47
CA HIS A 18 -26.93 14.44 -35.51
C HIS A 18 -26.42 13.55 -34.38
N PHE A 19 -25.10 13.57 -34.09
CA PHE A 19 -24.51 12.93 -32.93
C PHE A 19 -24.42 13.89 -31.74
N CYS A 20 -25.02 13.50 -30.64
CA CYS A 20 -24.91 14.21 -29.37
C CYS A 20 -23.60 13.88 -28.67
N VAL A 21 -22.92 14.88 -28.16
CA VAL A 21 -21.70 14.71 -27.33
C VAL A 21 -22.00 15.27 -25.95
N LEU A 22 -21.90 14.41 -24.91
CA LEU A 22 -21.90 14.80 -23.51
C LEU A 22 -20.46 14.87 -23.03
N THR A 23 -20.01 16.07 -22.68
CA THR A 23 -18.67 16.34 -22.21
C THR A 23 -18.69 16.65 -20.73
N PHE A 24 -18.17 15.75 -19.91
CA PHE A 24 -17.97 15.98 -18.48
C PHE A 24 -16.87 17.03 -18.25
N ASP A 25 -17.20 18.11 -17.55
CA ASP A 25 -16.28 19.22 -17.26
C ASP A 25 -16.61 19.92 -15.94
N ARG A 26 -16.54 19.18 -14.83
CA ARG A 26 -16.85 19.72 -13.50
C ARG A 26 -16.04 20.99 -13.22
N PRO A 27 -16.70 22.15 -12.96
CA PRO A 27 -16.02 23.41 -12.72
C PRO A 27 -15.16 23.33 -11.43
N GLU A 28 -14.08 24.12 -11.39
CA GLU A 28 -13.18 24.25 -10.24
C GLU A 28 -12.59 22.94 -9.69
N SER A 29 -12.65 21.86 -10.47
CA SER A 29 -12.14 20.54 -10.12
C SER A 29 -11.21 19.99 -11.18
N GLY A 30 -10.10 19.40 -10.76
CA GLY A 30 -9.21 18.64 -11.66
C GLY A 30 -9.80 17.28 -12.10
N ALA A 31 -10.92 16.86 -11.50
CA ALA A 31 -11.54 15.57 -11.76
C ALA A 31 -13.06 15.68 -11.96
N ASN A 32 -13.59 14.83 -12.83
CA ASN A 32 -15.01 14.53 -12.90
C ASN A 32 -15.31 13.38 -11.95
N ILE A 33 -16.35 13.53 -11.12
CA ILE A 33 -16.81 12.51 -10.15
C ILE A 33 -18.33 12.43 -10.24
N PHE A 34 -18.89 11.32 -9.82
CA PHE A 34 -20.32 11.18 -9.62
C PHE A 34 -20.67 11.44 -8.15
N ASP A 35 -21.35 12.57 -7.92
CA ASP A 35 -22.13 12.87 -6.73
C ASP A 35 -23.60 12.97 -7.10
N ALA A 36 -24.47 13.28 -6.15
CA ALA A 36 -25.91 13.38 -6.39
C ALA A 36 -26.23 14.40 -7.48
N ALA A 37 -25.59 15.59 -7.44
CA ALA A 37 -25.84 16.67 -8.41
C ALA A 37 -25.40 16.28 -9.83
N THR A 38 -24.24 15.62 -9.99
CA THR A 38 -23.77 15.17 -11.30
C THR A 38 -24.68 14.07 -11.87
N LEU A 39 -25.22 13.17 -11.03
CA LEU A 39 -26.18 12.15 -11.49
C LEU A 39 -27.51 12.76 -11.87
N GLU A 40 -27.99 13.78 -11.18
CA GLU A 40 -29.21 14.54 -11.52
C GLU A 40 -29.05 15.26 -12.87
N GLU A 41 -27.96 16.03 -13.04
CA GLU A 41 -27.66 16.72 -14.30
C GLU A 41 -27.52 15.75 -15.48
N LEU A 42 -26.92 14.57 -15.26
CA LEU A 42 -26.82 13.52 -16.27
C LEU A 42 -28.21 13.00 -16.69
N ASN A 43 -29.12 12.80 -15.73
CA ASN A 43 -30.48 12.38 -16.00
C ASN A 43 -31.27 13.45 -16.78
N ASP A 44 -31.09 14.74 -16.47
CA ASP A 44 -31.71 15.84 -17.21
C ASP A 44 -31.24 15.85 -18.69
N HIS A 45 -29.95 15.59 -18.91
CA HIS A 45 -29.43 15.42 -20.27
C HIS A 45 -30.04 14.20 -20.97
N PHE A 46 -30.22 13.09 -20.28
CA PHE A 46 -30.85 11.90 -20.83
C PHE A 46 -32.31 12.14 -21.18
N ASP A 47 -33.04 12.92 -20.35
CA ASP A 47 -34.42 13.35 -20.67
C ASP A 47 -34.51 14.13 -21.98
N ALA A 48 -33.56 15.03 -22.21
CA ALA A 48 -33.52 15.81 -23.42
C ALA A 48 -33.12 14.98 -24.66
N ILE A 49 -32.18 14.03 -24.49
CA ILE A 49 -31.72 13.12 -25.55
C ILE A 49 -32.84 12.18 -25.98
N GLU A 50 -33.60 11.60 -25.03
CA GLU A 50 -34.71 10.69 -25.34
C GLU A 50 -35.91 11.40 -26.07
N LYS A 51 -36.10 12.69 -25.83
CA LYS A 51 -37.13 13.51 -26.47
C LYS A 51 -36.73 13.96 -27.89
N ASP A 52 -35.43 13.94 -28.21
CA ASP A 52 -34.94 14.41 -29.51
C ASP A 52 -34.84 13.27 -30.53
N ALA A 53 -35.91 13.11 -31.34
CA ALA A 53 -35.96 12.06 -32.35
C ALA A 53 -34.99 12.27 -33.54
N SER A 54 -34.34 13.43 -33.66
CA SER A 54 -33.34 13.71 -34.69
C SER A 54 -31.97 13.07 -34.39
N LEU A 55 -31.72 12.72 -33.15
CA LEU A 55 -30.40 12.18 -32.71
C LEU A 55 -30.18 10.76 -33.25
N ARG A 56 -28.98 10.55 -33.78
CA ARG A 56 -28.54 9.27 -34.37
C ARG A 56 -27.50 8.52 -33.52
N GLY A 57 -26.97 9.15 -32.46
CA GLY A 57 -26.01 8.52 -31.59
C GLY A 57 -25.55 9.45 -30.46
N LEU A 58 -24.94 8.85 -29.44
CA LEU A 58 -24.43 9.55 -28.25
C LEU A 58 -22.96 9.21 -27.99
N ILE A 59 -22.14 10.24 -27.79
CA ILE A 59 -20.76 10.12 -27.31
C ILE A 59 -20.72 10.70 -25.90
N ILE A 60 -20.08 9.94 -24.97
CA ILE A 60 -19.76 10.42 -23.65
C ILE A 60 -18.23 10.61 -23.58
N THR A 61 -17.77 11.80 -23.20
CA THR A 61 -16.36 12.14 -23.13
C THR A 61 -16.07 13.10 -21.97
N SER A 62 -14.82 13.57 -21.84
CA SER A 62 -14.33 14.47 -20.79
C SER A 62 -13.49 15.61 -21.37
N ALA A 63 -13.63 16.80 -20.83
CA ALA A 63 -12.76 17.94 -21.11
C ALA A 63 -11.50 17.96 -20.24
N LYS A 64 -11.42 17.14 -19.17
CA LYS A 64 -10.26 17.13 -18.28
C LYS A 64 -9.02 16.55 -18.96
N LYS A 65 -7.86 17.11 -18.66
CA LYS A 65 -6.60 16.76 -19.32
C LYS A 65 -6.18 15.29 -19.13
N SER A 66 -6.47 14.69 -17.98
CA SER A 66 -5.95 13.36 -17.60
C SER A 66 -6.99 12.48 -16.89
N ILE A 67 -8.25 12.88 -16.87
CA ILE A 67 -9.32 12.13 -16.20
C ILE A 67 -10.56 12.12 -17.10
N PHE A 68 -11.07 10.91 -17.39
CA PHE A 68 -12.39 10.73 -17.97
C PHE A 68 -13.44 10.97 -16.89
N VAL A 69 -13.65 10.01 -16.00
CA VAL A 69 -14.42 10.14 -14.75
C VAL A 69 -13.76 9.25 -13.69
N ALA A 70 -13.52 9.80 -12.50
CA ALA A 70 -12.82 9.11 -11.43
C ALA A 70 -13.71 8.18 -10.58
N GLY A 71 -15.00 8.08 -10.91
CA GLY A 71 -15.97 7.26 -10.21
C GLY A 71 -16.84 8.04 -9.22
N ALA A 72 -17.45 7.34 -8.26
CA ALA A 72 -18.22 7.96 -7.19
C ALA A 72 -17.35 8.82 -6.28
N ASP A 73 -17.91 9.91 -5.77
CA ASP A 73 -17.22 10.68 -4.72
C ASP A 73 -17.21 9.89 -3.41
N LEU A 74 -16.00 9.46 -3.01
CA LEU A 74 -15.82 8.64 -1.80
C LEU A 74 -16.26 9.35 -0.52
N LYS A 75 -16.20 10.69 -0.47
CA LYS A 75 -16.69 11.45 0.70
C LYS A 75 -18.20 11.40 0.78
N THR A 76 -18.88 11.62 -0.33
CA THR A 76 -20.35 11.49 -0.45
C THR A 76 -20.77 10.06 -0.08
N LEU A 77 -20.06 9.05 -0.58
CA LEU A 77 -20.35 7.65 -0.31
C LEU A 77 -20.23 7.32 1.20
N LEU A 78 -19.17 7.79 1.87
CA LEU A 78 -19.00 7.61 3.32
C LEU A 78 -20.08 8.33 4.11
N GLN A 79 -20.43 9.55 3.75
CA GLN A 79 -21.50 10.30 4.41
C GLN A 79 -22.84 9.61 4.24
N ALA A 80 -23.14 9.13 3.03
CA ALA A 80 -24.36 8.37 2.75
C ALA A 80 -24.41 7.05 3.55
N ALA A 81 -23.26 6.36 3.70
CA ALA A 81 -23.17 5.16 4.54
C ALA A 81 -23.46 5.46 6.01
N ARG A 82 -22.88 6.53 6.56
CA ARG A 82 -23.11 6.95 7.95
C ARG A 82 -24.57 7.37 8.22
N ARG A 83 -25.22 8.00 7.24
CA ARG A 83 -26.63 8.46 7.34
C ARG A 83 -27.66 7.38 6.99
N GLY A 84 -27.23 6.19 6.53
CA GLY A 84 -28.12 5.15 6.02
C GLY A 84 -28.71 5.44 4.65
N GLU A 85 -28.20 6.43 3.93
CA GLU A 85 -28.68 6.91 2.62
C GLU A 85 -27.97 6.23 1.44
N MET A 86 -26.99 5.34 1.69
CA MET A 86 -26.17 4.71 0.65
C MET A 86 -27.02 4.00 -0.41
N ARG A 87 -28.09 3.30 0.00
CA ARG A 87 -28.99 2.59 -0.93
C ARG A 87 -29.56 3.53 -1.99
N GLY A 88 -30.12 4.67 -1.58
CA GLY A 88 -30.70 5.65 -2.52
C GLY A 88 -29.69 6.22 -3.49
N PHE A 89 -28.46 6.51 -3.02
CA PHE A 89 -27.37 7.00 -3.88
C PHE A 89 -26.97 5.97 -4.93
N ILE A 90 -26.80 4.70 -4.55
CA ILE A 90 -26.43 3.63 -5.48
C ILE A 90 -27.56 3.34 -6.47
N GLU A 91 -28.81 3.30 -6.03
CA GLU A 91 -29.98 3.13 -6.91
C GLU A 91 -30.09 4.24 -7.97
N CYS A 92 -29.79 5.48 -7.60
CA CYS A 92 -29.78 6.61 -8.54
C CYS A 92 -28.78 6.37 -9.69
N GLY A 93 -27.54 5.99 -9.37
CA GLY A 93 -26.53 5.67 -10.37
C GLY A 93 -26.90 4.43 -11.22
N GLN A 94 -27.42 3.37 -10.60
CA GLN A 94 -27.91 2.18 -11.33
C GLN A 94 -29.01 2.54 -12.33
N LYS A 95 -29.98 3.36 -11.91
CA LYS A 95 -31.07 3.82 -12.79
C LYS A 95 -30.52 4.61 -13.98
N ALA A 96 -29.64 5.58 -13.75
CA ALA A 96 -29.01 6.37 -14.81
C ALA A 96 -28.24 5.50 -15.81
N PHE A 97 -27.42 4.57 -15.34
CA PHE A 97 -26.61 3.72 -16.21
C PHE A 97 -27.43 2.62 -16.90
N ASN A 98 -28.51 2.14 -16.27
CA ASN A 98 -29.47 1.27 -16.96
C ASN A 98 -30.21 1.98 -18.06
N ARG A 99 -30.61 3.25 -17.85
CA ARG A 99 -31.21 4.09 -18.86
C ARG A 99 -30.31 4.25 -20.08
N LEU A 100 -29.03 4.60 -19.85
CA LEU A 100 -28.01 4.70 -20.90
C LEU A 100 -27.87 3.40 -21.71
N ALA A 101 -27.79 2.25 -21.02
CA ALA A 101 -27.64 0.93 -21.66
C ALA A 101 -28.86 0.55 -22.54
N ASN A 102 -30.02 1.14 -22.26
CA ASN A 102 -31.28 0.89 -22.99
C ASN A 102 -31.59 1.95 -24.03
N PHE A 103 -30.74 2.94 -24.30
CA PHE A 103 -30.97 3.93 -25.35
C PHE A 103 -31.17 3.24 -26.70
N LYS A 104 -32.13 3.76 -27.49
CA LYS A 104 -32.40 3.22 -28.82
C LYS A 104 -31.32 3.55 -29.84
N ILE A 105 -30.65 4.70 -29.65
CA ILE A 105 -29.53 5.15 -30.48
C ILE A 105 -28.23 4.49 -30.00
N PRO A 106 -27.24 4.26 -30.88
CA PRO A 106 -25.91 3.73 -30.48
C PRO A 106 -25.17 4.72 -29.59
N THR A 107 -24.40 4.18 -28.64
CA THR A 107 -23.67 4.95 -27.62
C THR A 107 -22.22 4.58 -27.57
N VAL A 108 -21.32 5.55 -27.40
CA VAL A 108 -19.85 5.36 -27.32
C VAL A 108 -19.27 6.12 -26.14
N ALA A 109 -18.47 5.45 -25.33
CA ALA A 109 -17.58 6.10 -24.38
C ALA A 109 -16.25 6.40 -25.06
N ALA A 110 -15.94 7.68 -25.26
CA ALA A 110 -14.63 8.16 -25.77
C ALA A 110 -13.73 8.48 -24.57
N ILE A 111 -12.93 7.51 -24.17
CA ILE A 111 -12.20 7.52 -22.90
C ILE A 111 -10.83 8.13 -23.08
N HIS A 112 -10.57 9.24 -22.37
CA HIS A 112 -9.27 9.88 -22.27
C HIS A 112 -8.91 10.11 -20.80
N GLY A 113 -7.70 9.69 -20.38
CA GLY A 113 -7.29 9.77 -18.99
C GLY A 113 -7.88 8.65 -18.12
N ALA A 114 -7.94 8.88 -16.80
CA ALA A 114 -8.40 7.88 -15.86
C ALA A 114 -9.92 7.67 -15.93
N SER A 115 -10.34 6.41 -16.12
CA SER A 115 -11.71 5.91 -16.10
C SER A 115 -11.78 4.81 -15.03
N ALA A 116 -12.11 5.18 -13.80
CA ALA A 116 -12.01 4.32 -12.63
C ALA A 116 -13.38 4.11 -11.96
N GLY A 117 -13.67 2.89 -11.54
CA GLY A 117 -14.91 2.58 -10.82
C GLY A 117 -16.14 2.98 -11.58
N GLY A 118 -17.04 3.75 -10.95
CA GLY A 118 -18.23 4.29 -11.61
C GLY A 118 -17.95 5.00 -12.93
N GLY A 119 -16.76 5.58 -13.13
CA GLY A 119 -16.35 6.16 -14.40
C GLY A 119 -16.12 5.11 -15.50
N TYR A 120 -15.74 3.89 -15.14
CA TYR A 120 -15.70 2.79 -16.09
C TYR A 120 -17.06 2.08 -16.19
N GLU A 121 -17.88 2.10 -15.13
CA GLU A 121 -19.23 1.53 -15.15
C GLU A 121 -20.17 2.29 -16.10
N VAL A 122 -20.06 3.63 -16.21
CA VAL A 122 -20.77 4.40 -17.25
C VAL A 122 -20.29 4.02 -18.66
N ALA A 123 -19.00 3.76 -18.85
CA ALA A 123 -18.47 3.28 -20.12
C ALA A 123 -18.93 1.84 -20.44
N LEU A 124 -19.11 0.97 -19.45
CA LEU A 124 -19.71 -0.36 -19.61
C LEU A 124 -21.20 -0.30 -19.96
N ALA A 125 -21.88 0.79 -19.63
CA ALA A 125 -23.27 1.02 -20.03
C ALA A 125 -23.39 1.52 -21.48
N CYS A 126 -22.31 1.99 -22.12
CA CYS A 126 -22.29 2.32 -23.54
C CYS A 126 -22.14 1.06 -24.41
N ASP A 127 -22.62 1.15 -25.66
CA ASP A 127 -22.46 0.08 -26.66
C ASP A 127 -20.99 -0.17 -27.00
N TYR A 128 -20.18 0.90 -27.13
CA TYR A 128 -18.75 0.85 -27.49
C TYR A 128 -17.88 1.69 -26.55
N ARG A 129 -16.61 1.29 -26.43
CA ARG A 129 -15.55 1.95 -25.64
C ARG A 129 -14.33 2.16 -26.50
N VAL A 130 -14.03 3.42 -26.84
CA VAL A 130 -12.80 3.80 -27.54
C VAL A 130 -11.89 4.53 -26.57
N ALA A 131 -10.67 4.06 -26.39
CA ALA A 131 -9.70 4.66 -25.47
C ALA A 131 -8.60 5.42 -26.23
N SER A 132 -8.08 6.49 -25.63
CA SER A 132 -6.89 7.15 -26.17
C SER A 132 -5.62 6.36 -25.80
N ASP A 133 -4.58 6.43 -26.65
CA ASP A 133 -3.24 5.87 -26.44
C ASP A 133 -2.40 6.68 -25.44
N ASP A 134 -2.92 7.79 -24.94
CA ASP A 134 -2.23 8.67 -23.98
C ASP A 134 -1.82 7.89 -22.71
N PRO A 135 -0.58 8.06 -22.22
CA PRO A 135 -0.09 7.41 -21.01
C PRO A 135 -0.93 7.70 -19.73
N ALA A 136 -1.70 8.80 -19.72
CA ALA A 136 -2.63 9.11 -18.63
C ALA A 136 -3.88 8.21 -18.64
N THR A 137 -4.16 7.53 -19.75
CA THR A 137 -5.33 6.64 -19.85
C THR A 137 -5.12 5.41 -18.97
N ARG A 138 -6.01 5.28 -17.98
CA ARG A 138 -6.05 4.20 -17.00
C ARG A 138 -7.49 3.76 -16.79
N ILE A 139 -7.78 2.48 -16.95
CA ILE A 139 -9.14 1.95 -17.02
C ILE A 139 -9.29 0.78 -16.06
N GLY A 140 -10.36 0.74 -15.25
CA GLY A 140 -10.62 -0.42 -14.39
C GLY A 140 -11.60 -0.17 -13.25
N LEU A 141 -11.79 -1.20 -12.45
CA LEU A 141 -12.71 -1.26 -11.31
C LEU A 141 -11.91 -1.48 -10.01
N PRO A 142 -11.46 -0.41 -9.34
CA PRO A 142 -10.59 -0.49 -8.16
C PRO A 142 -11.34 -0.64 -6.83
N GLU A 143 -12.66 -0.75 -6.81
CA GLU A 143 -13.52 -0.68 -5.63
C GLU A 143 -13.14 -1.70 -4.57
N THR A 144 -12.74 -2.90 -4.98
CA THR A 144 -12.35 -3.97 -4.04
C THR A 144 -11.12 -3.63 -3.22
N SER A 145 -10.22 -2.79 -3.75
CA SER A 145 -9.09 -2.26 -3.00
C SER A 145 -9.49 -1.28 -1.88
N LEU A 146 -10.72 -0.78 -1.94
CA LEU A 146 -11.33 0.11 -0.94
C LEU A 146 -12.33 -0.63 -0.02
N GLY A 147 -12.38 -1.97 -0.10
CA GLY A 147 -13.36 -2.76 0.67
C GLY A 147 -14.78 -2.66 0.15
N LEU A 148 -14.98 -2.15 -1.06
CA LEU A 148 -16.26 -2.03 -1.74
C LEU A 148 -16.31 -2.98 -2.95
N LEU A 149 -17.42 -2.99 -3.66
CA LEU A 149 -17.55 -3.66 -4.95
C LEU A 149 -18.10 -2.69 -6.00
N PRO A 150 -17.83 -2.91 -7.30
CA PRO A 150 -18.49 -2.18 -8.37
C PRO A 150 -20.00 -2.39 -8.29
N ALA A 151 -20.77 -1.31 -8.07
CA ALA A 151 -22.21 -1.43 -7.76
C ALA A 151 -23.14 -0.67 -8.72
N TRP A 152 -22.60 -0.08 -9.76
CA TRP A 152 -23.39 0.53 -10.84
C TRP A 152 -23.42 -0.32 -12.11
N GLY A 153 -23.17 -1.63 -11.93
CA GLY A 153 -23.26 -2.65 -12.97
C GLY A 153 -21.92 -3.29 -13.34
N GLY A 154 -20.83 -2.96 -12.66
CA GLY A 154 -19.50 -3.51 -12.98
C GLY A 154 -19.43 -5.01 -12.80
N CYS A 155 -19.93 -5.56 -11.69
CA CYS A 155 -20.00 -7.01 -11.47
C CYS A 155 -21.02 -7.71 -12.38
N THR A 156 -22.03 -6.99 -12.85
CA THR A 156 -23.10 -7.52 -13.70
C THR A 156 -22.79 -7.41 -15.19
N ARG A 157 -22.30 -6.26 -15.66
CA ARG A 157 -22.05 -6.00 -17.09
C ARG A 157 -20.71 -6.53 -17.57
N LEU A 158 -19.64 -6.37 -16.78
CA LEU A 158 -18.30 -6.79 -17.22
C LEU A 158 -18.23 -8.28 -17.61
N PRO A 159 -18.80 -9.23 -16.83
CA PRO A 159 -18.85 -10.63 -17.23
C PRO A 159 -19.52 -10.88 -18.58
N ARG A 160 -20.51 -10.07 -18.95
CA ARG A 160 -21.21 -10.15 -20.25
C ARG A 160 -20.37 -9.61 -21.42
N VAL A 161 -19.38 -8.77 -21.13
CA VAL A 161 -18.47 -8.18 -22.12
C VAL A 161 -17.26 -9.07 -22.37
N ILE A 162 -16.59 -9.56 -21.28
CA ILE A 162 -15.29 -10.26 -21.38
C ILE A 162 -15.28 -11.70 -20.85
N GLY A 163 -16.45 -12.23 -20.41
CA GLY A 163 -16.56 -13.52 -19.74
C GLY A 163 -16.33 -13.43 -18.23
N ALA A 164 -16.90 -14.40 -17.46
CA ALA A 164 -16.89 -14.34 -16.00
C ALA A 164 -15.50 -14.49 -15.39
N GLU A 165 -14.64 -15.36 -15.93
CA GLU A 165 -13.29 -15.60 -15.41
C GLU A 165 -12.40 -14.35 -15.50
N LYS A 166 -12.36 -13.71 -16.68
CA LYS A 166 -11.60 -12.47 -16.87
C LYS A 166 -12.17 -11.31 -16.06
N ALA A 167 -13.50 -11.22 -15.97
CA ALA A 167 -14.16 -10.19 -15.16
C ALA A 167 -13.82 -10.35 -13.66
N ALA A 168 -13.84 -11.57 -13.13
CA ALA A 168 -13.41 -11.85 -11.78
C ALA A 168 -11.94 -11.46 -11.57
N GLU A 169 -11.04 -11.81 -12.50
CA GLU A 169 -9.63 -11.43 -12.41
C GLU A 169 -9.45 -9.91 -12.34
N VAL A 170 -10.16 -9.15 -13.19
CA VAL A 170 -10.09 -7.68 -13.24
C VAL A 170 -10.61 -7.06 -11.94
N ILE A 171 -11.79 -7.49 -11.47
CA ILE A 171 -12.45 -6.93 -10.29
C ILE A 171 -11.69 -7.28 -9.01
N LEU A 172 -11.25 -8.53 -8.86
CA LEU A 172 -10.51 -8.97 -7.67
C LEU A 172 -9.13 -8.35 -7.56
N LYS A 173 -8.46 -8.07 -8.70
CA LYS A 173 -7.18 -7.35 -8.70
C LYS A 173 -7.33 -5.87 -8.35
N GLY A 174 -8.48 -5.26 -8.60
CA GLY A 174 -8.75 -3.86 -8.28
C GLY A 174 -7.73 -2.87 -8.85
N LYS A 175 -7.07 -3.18 -9.99
CA LYS A 175 -6.05 -2.32 -10.60
C LYS A 175 -6.61 -1.53 -11.79
N LEU A 176 -5.92 -0.45 -12.13
CA LEU A 176 -6.16 0.30 -13.36
C LEU A 176 -5.18 -0.17 -14.46
N TYR A 177 -5.72 -0.51 -15.61
CA TYR A 177 -5.00 -1.00 -16.80
C TYR A 177 -4.61 0.18 -17.71
N SER A 178 -3.46 0.12 -18.37
CA SER A 178 -3.14 1.02 -19.48
C SER A 178 -4.08 0.75 -20.67
N ALA A 179 -4.16 1.67 -21.64
CA ALA A 179 -4.99 1.48 -22.83
C ALA A 179 -4.68 0.14 -23.55
N GLN A 180 -3.40 -0.19 -23.74
CA GLN A 180 -2.95 -1.43 -24.39
C GLN A 180 -3.33 -2.68 -23.58
N GLU A 181 -3.12 -2.64 -22.26
CA GLU A 181 -3.55 -3.73 -21.38
C GLU A 181 -5.08 -3.89 -21.40
N ALA A 182 -5.81 -2.77 -21.39
CA ALA A 182 -7.28 -2.73 -21.42
C ALA A 182 -7.83 -3.36 -22.72
N LEU A 183 -7.23 -3.02 -23.86
CA LEU A 183 -7.59 -3.63 -25.15
C LEU A 183 -7.32 -5.15 -25.15
N LYS A 184 -6.14 -5.56 -24.65
CA LYS A 184 -5.76 -6.98 -24.59
C LYS A 184 -6.71 -7.82 -23.73
N VAL A 185 -7.23 -7.25 -22.63
CA VAL A 185 -8.17 -7.91 -21.72
C VAL A 185 -9.60 -7.84 -22.24
N GLY A 186 -9.92 -6.84 -23.10
CA GLY A 186 -11.26 -6.60 -23.67
C GLY A 186 -12.07 -5.56 -22.91
N LEU A 187 -11.41 -4.74 -22.08
CA LEU A 187 -12.06 -3.63 -21.37
C LEU A 187 -12.45 -2.49 -22.33
N VAL A 188 -11.74 -2.35 -23.44
CA VAL A 188 -12.07 -1.40 -24.52
C VAL A 188 -12.09 -2.11 -25.85
N ASP A 189 -12.86 -1.55 -26.80
CA ASP A 189 -13.06 -2.13 -28.12
C ASP A 189 -12.01 -1.65 -29.12
N GLU A 190 -11.41 -0.46 -28.88
CA GLU A 190 -10.46 0.17 -29.76
C GLU A 190 -9.54 1.15 -29.01
N ILE A 191 -8.32 1.35 -29.55
CA ILE A 191 -7.42 2.42 -29.12
C ILE A 191 -7.21 3.38 -30.31
N ALA A 192 -7.23 4.68 -30.04
CA ALA A 192 -7.00 5.72 -31.01
C ALA A 192 -5.98 6.76 -30.49
N PRO A 193 -5.24 7.44 -31.41
CA PRO A 193 -4.53 8.64 -31.02
C PRO A 193 -5.47 9.66 -30.36
N ARG A 194 -4.95 10.38 -29.36
CA ARG A 194 -5.76 11.30 -28.56
C ARG A 194 -6.52 12.33 -29.41
N ASP A 195 -5.85 12.90 -30.41
CA ASP A 195 -6.41 13.89 -31.34
C ASP A 195 -7.47 13.32 -32.27
N GLN A 196 -7.48 12.00 -32.49
CA GLN A 196 -8.44 11.28 -33.34
C GLN A 196 -9.57 10.60 -32.53
N LEU A 197 -9.54 10.67 -31.18
CA LEU A 197 -10.45 9.93 -30.32
C LEU A 197 -11.94 10.16 -30.65
N LEU A 198 -12.35 11.43 -30.80
CA LEU A 198 -13.75 11.77 -31.14
C LEU A 198 -14.13 11.37 -32.57
N ALA A 199 -13.20 11.44 -33.52
CA ALA A 199 -13.44 10.99 -34.88
C ALA A 199 -13.70 9.48 -34.93
N ARG A 200 -12.87 8.69 -34.21
CA ARG A 200 -13.08 7.24 -34.11
C ARG A 200 -14.37 6.86 -33.35
N ALA A 201 -14.74 7.63 -32.32
CA ALA A 201 -16.03 7.44 -31.64
C ALA A 201 -17.20 7.67 -32.60
N ARG A 202 -17.15 8.71 -33.46
CA ARG A 202 -18.16 8.95 -34.49
C ARG A 202 -18.25 7.84 -35.53
N GLU A 203 -17.11 7.25 -35.95
CA GLU A 203 -17.08 6.08 -36.84
C GLU A 203 -17.79 4.87 -36.20
N LYS A 204 -17.59 4.63 -34.91
CA LYS A 204 -18.29 3.57 -34.17
C LYS A 204 -19.80 3.81 -34.17
N LEU A 205 -20.25 5.03 -33.94
CA LEU A 205 -21.70 5.36 -34.01
C LEU A 205 -22.30 5.06 -35.39
N ARG A 206 -21.56 5.34 -36.47
CA ARG A 206 -22.04 5.05 -37.85
C ARG A 206 -22.21 3.55 -38.11
N SER A 207 -21.51 2.70 -37.40
CA SER A 207 -21.70 1.23 -37.50
C SER A 207 -22.98 0.72 -36.83
N GLY A 208 -23.72 1.62 -36.13
CA GLY A 208 -24.97 1.29 -35.44
C GLY A 208 -24.75 0.56 -34.13
N LYS A 209 -25.81 0.07 -33.53
CA LYS A 209 -25.71 -0.78 -32.33
C LYS A 209 -25.03 -2.12 -32.65
N PRO A 210 -24.22 -2.64 -31.75
CA PRO A 210 -23.62 -3.95 -31.96
C PRO A 210 -24.75 -4.98 -32.09
N LYS A 211 -24.68 -5.79 -33.15
CA LYS A 211 -25.57 -6.94 -33.24
C LYS A 211 -25.32 -7.79 -32.00
N MET A 212 -26.34 -7.99 -31.18
CA MET A 212 -26.22 -8.90 -30.05
C MET A 212 -25.64 -10.23 -30.58
N ALA A 213 -24.39 -10.52 -30.30
CA ALA A 213 -23.84 -11.83 -30.55
C ALA A 213 -24.76 -12.77 -29.78
N GLY A 214 -25.59 -13.50 -30.53
CA GLY A 214 -26.52 -14.46 -29.95
C GLY A 214 -25.78 -15.31 -28.95
N SER A 215 -26.42 -15.69 -27.90
CA SER A 215 -26.02 -16.41 -26.68
C SER A 215 -25.02 -17.59 -26.83
N SER A 216 -24.07 -17.52 -27.74
CA SER A 216 -23.12 -18.58 -28.06
C SER A 216 -21.91 -18.68 -27.12
N ARG A 217 -21.80 -17.83 -26.09
CA ARG A 217 -20.83 -18.01 -24.99
C ARG A 217 -21.47 -18.67 -23.76
N ARG A 218 -22.31 -19.70 -23.97
CA ARG A 218 -22.92 -20.47 -22.87
C ARG A 218 -21.94 -21.33 -22.07
N ASP A 219 -20.67 -21.45 -22.49
CA ASP A 219 -19.69 -22.33 -21.86
C ASP A 219 -18.64 -21.62 -20.98
N ASP A 220 -18.71 -20.30 -20.82
CA ASP A 220 -17.85 -19.53 -19.91
C ASP A 220 -18.34 -19.58 -18.44
N ARG A 221 -18.95 -20.70 -18.02
CA ARG A 221 -19.17 -20.92 -16.58
C ARG A 221 -17.82 -21.05 -15.91
N MET A 222 -17.56 -20.19 -14.92
CA MET A 222 -16.40 -20.42 -14.07
C MET A 222 -16.48 -21.85 -13.52
N PRO A 223 -15.39 -22.62 -13.54
CA PRO A 223 -15.36 -23.84 -12.75
C PRO A 223 -15.75 -23.44 -11.31
N GLN A 224 -16.57 -24.29 -10.65
CA GLN A 224 -16.98 -24.09 -9.24
C GLN A 224 -15.75 -24.16 -8.32
N ARG A 225 -14.82 -23.25 -8.50
CA ARG A 225 -13.72 -23.01 -7.59
C ARG A 225 -14.23 -22.03 -6.56
N GLY A 226 -14.06 -22.36 -5.29
CA GLY A 226 -14.33 -21.42 -4.19
C GLY A 226 -13.54 -20.13 -4.36
N VAL A 227 -13.87 -19.13 -3.57
CA VAL A 227 -13.12 -17.85 -3.51
C VAL A 227 -11.62 -18.16 -3.47
N PRO A 228 -10.80 -17.56 -4.35
CA PRO A 228 -9.36 -17.82 -4.33
C PRO A 228 -8.80 -17.56 -2.93
N ALA A 229 -7.86 -18.38 -2.47
CA ALA A 229 -7.25 -18.24 -1.14
C ALA A 229 -6.68 -16.82 -0.88
N SER A 230 -6.27 -16.12 -1.95
CA SER A 230 -5.83 -14.72 -1.91
C SER A 230 -6.96 -13.71 -1.64
N ALA A 231 -8.21 -14.13 -1.72
CA ALA A 231 -9.40 -13.29 -1.49
C ALA A 231 -10.15 -13.71 -0.20
N SER A 232 -9.77 -14.84 0.39
CA SER A 232 -10.36 -15.35 1.63
C SER A 232 -10.09 -14.38 2.78
N GLY A 233 -11.15 -14.07 3.54
CA GLY A 233 -11.09 -13.11 4.67
C GLY A 233 -11.23 -11.64 4.27
N ASN A 234 -11.43 -11.33 2.96
CA ASN A 234 -11.82 -10.00 2.51
C ASN A 234 -13.28 -10.02 1.99
N PRO A 235 -14.25 -9.51 2.75
CA PRO A 235 -15.68 -9.57 2.42
C PRO A 235 -16.01 -8.95 1.05
N ALA A 236 -15.30 -7.90 0.64
CA ALA A 236 -15.53 -7.23 -0.63
C ALA A 236 -15.14 -8.12 -1.83
N LEU A 237 -14.00 -8.83 -1.72
CA LEU A 237 -13.54 -9.74 -2.75
C LEU A 237 -14.47 -10.96 -2.85
N GLU A 238 -14.87 -11.52 -1.72
CA GLU A 238 -15.79 -12.66 -1.66
C GLU A 238 -17.14 -12.30 -2.29
N ARG A 239 -17.70 -11.16 -1.88
CA ARG A 239 -19.00 -10.71 -2.39
C ARG A 239 -18.98 -10.38 -3.89
N ALA A 240 -17.93 -9.70 -4.35
CA ALA A 240 -17.75 -9.40 -5.78
C ALA A 240 -17.61 -10.70 -6.60
N TYR A 241 -16.85 -11.69 -6.11
CA TYR A 241 -16.69 -12.99 -6.75
C TYR A 241 -18.00 -13.75 -6.88
N GLU A 242 -18.82 -13.80 -5.81
CA GLU A 242 -20.15 -14.43 -5.84
C GLU A 242 -21.06 -13.82 -6.89
N ILE A 243 -21.10 -12.47 -7.00
CA ILE A 243 -21.95 -11.78 -7.96
C ILE A 243 -21.50 -12.05 -9.39
N VAL A 244 -20.19 -11.94 -9.65
CA VAL A 244 -19.59 -12.20 -10.97
C VAL A 244 -19.89 -13.64 -11.44
N ASN A 245 -19.81 -14.62 -10.54
CA ASN A 245 -20.13 -16.02 -10.84
C ASN A 245 -21.59 -16.24 -11.24
N LYS A 246 -22.50 -15.51 -10.62
CA LYS A 246 -23.93 -15.59 -10.92
C LYS A 246 -24.35 -14.75 -12.13
N ALA A 247 -23.54 -13.73 -12.48
CA ALA A 247 -23.90 -12.69 -13.43
C ALA A 247 -24.40 -13.23 -14.79
N LEU A 248 -23.80 -14.30 -15.33
CA LEU A 248 -24.21 -14.87 -16.61
C LEU A 248 -25.42 -15.81 -16.54
N THR A 249 -25.85 -16.21 -15.34
CA THR A 249 -26.95 -17.16 -15.12
C THR A 249 -28.24 -16.50 -14.65
N ILE A 250 -28.20 -15.24 -14.25
CA ILE A 250 -29.34 -14.46 -13.75
C ILE A 250 -29.62 -13.25 -14.66
N PRO A 251 -30.84 -12.71 -14.66
CA PRO A 251 -31.15 -11.46 -15.34
C PRO A 251 -30.30 -10.30 -14.84
N PRO A 252 -29.95 -9.31 -15.70
CA PRO A 252 -29.15 -8.14 -15.29
C PRO A 252 -29.73 -7.40 -14.08
N GLU A 253 -31.04 -7.25 -14.01
CA GLU A 253 -31.74 -6.56 -12.91
C GLU A 253 -31.52 -7.27 -11.57
N GLN A 254 -31.45 -8.59 -11.58
CA GLN A 254 -31.17 -9.37 -10.37
C GLN A 254 -29.67 -9.23 -9.98
N GLY A 255 -28.77 -9.19 -10.96
CA GLY A 255 -27.35 -8.92 -10.73
C GLY A 255 -27.13 -7.54 -10.06
N LEU A 256 -27.80 -6.51 -10.58
CA LEU A 256 -27.75 -5.15 -10.02
C LEU A 256 -28.30 -5.07 -8.57
N ARG A 257 -29.34 -5.85 -8.25
CA ARG A 257 -29.83 -5.94 -6.86
C ARG A 257 -28.80 -6.56 -5.94
N LEU A 258 -28.11 -7.62 -6.39
CA LEU A 258 -27.03 -8.23 -5.61
C LEU A 258 -25.86 -7.26 -5.38
N GLU A 259 -25.50 -6.45 -6.38
CA GLU A 259 -24.51 -5.38 -6.23
C GLU A 259 -24.97 -4.34 -5.20
N LEU A 260 -26.21 -3.87 -5.29
CA LEU A 260 -26.79 -2.89 -4.37
C LEU A 260 -26.79 -3.39 -2.93
N ASP A 261 -27.27 -4.60 -2.69
CA ASP A 261 -27.28 -5.19 -1.36
C ASP A 261 -25.85 -5.40 -0.83
N GLY A 262 -24.95 -5.88 -1.69
CA GLY A 262 -23.56 -6.11 -1.34
C GLY A 262 -22.83 -4.82 -0.94
N ILE A 263 -22.97 -3.73 -1.71
CA ILE A 263 -22.26 -2.47 -1.38
C ILE A 263 -22.84 -1.79 -0.13
N VAL A 264 -24.15 -1.91 0.11
CA VAL A 264 -24.80 -1.37 1.33
C VAL A 264 -24.30 -2.09 2.56
N ASP A 265 -24.15 -3.40 2.50
CA ASP A 265 -23.60 -4.19 3.62
C ASP A 265 -22.11 -3.90 3.83
N LEU A 266 -21.32 -3.86 2.75
CA LEU A 266 -19.88 -3.55 2.80
C LEU A 266 -19.63 -2.13 3.32
N GLY A 267 -20.46 -1.14 2.95
CA GLY A 267 -20.30 0.24 3.40
C GLY A 267 -20.42 0.43 4.92
N LYS A 268 -21.11 -0.48 5.60
CA LYS A 268 -21.21 -0.50 7.07
C LYS A 268 -20.02 -1.20 7.73
N ALA A 269 -19.27 -1.99 6.96
CA ALA A 269 -18.16 -2.79 7.49
C ALA A 269 -17.01 -1.89 7.93
N GLU A 270 -16.47 -2.17 9.11
CA GLU A 270 -15.27 -1.51 9.64
C GLU A 270 -14.08 -1.59 8.69
N SER A 271 -13.88 -2.75 8.06
CA SER A 271 -12.82 -2.97 7.07
C SER A 271 -12.89 -1.97 5.90
N THR A 272 -14.09 -1.68 5.41
CA THR A 272 -14.31 -0.70 4.34
C THR A 272 -13.98 0.71 4.80
N GLN A 273 -14.44 1.10 5.99
CA GLN A 273 -14.16 2.42 6.56
C GLN A 273 -12.65 2.64 6.72
N ASN A 274 -11.93 1.62 7.21
CA ASN A 274 -10.48 1.65 7.36
C ASN A 274 -9.75 1.75 6.01
N LEU A 275 -10.17 0.99 5.00
CA LEU A 275 -9.56 1.04 3.66
C LEU A 275 -9.78 2.40 2.98
N ILE A 276 -10.97 2.96 3.07
CA ILE A 276 -11.26 4.31 2.54
C ILE A 276 -10.47 5.37 3.31
N ARG A 277 -10.37 5.25 4.65
CA ARG A 277 -9.51 6.14 5.45
C ARG A 277 -8.05 6.07 4.98
N ASN A 278 -7.52 4.88 4.76
CA ASN A 278 -6.16 4.70 4.25
C ASN A 278 -5.97 5.33 2.86
N PHE A 279 -6.99 5.30 2.01
CA PHE A 279 -6.97 6.02 0.74
C PHE A 279 -6.82 7.54 0.96
N PHE A 280 -7.59 8.15 1.86
CA PHE A 280 -7.45 9.58 2.16
C PHE A 280 -6.13 9.92 2.84
N LEU A 281 -5.62 9.07 3.74
CA LEU A 281 -4.30 9.24 4.31
C LEU A 281 -3.21 9.22 3.22
N ASN A 282 -3.27 8.28 2.29
CA ASN A 282 -2.34 8.22 1.17
C ASN A 282 -2.35 9.53 0.34
N GLU A 283 -3.53 10.11 0.09
CA GLU A 283 -3.66 11.39 -0.60
C GLU A 283 -3.11 12.57 0.25
N LYS A 284 -3.39 12.58 1.56
CA LYS A 284 -2.88 13.58 2.52
C LYS A 284 -1.36 13.60 2.52
N TYR A 285 -0.73 12.44 2.71
CA TYR A 285 0.74 12.34 2.80
C TYR A 285 1.44 12.60 1.47
N LYS A 286 0.85 12.21 0.34
CA LYS A 286 1.40 12.50 -0.99
C LYS A 286 1.35 13.98 -1.35
N LYS A 287 0.21 14.65 -1.09
CA LYS A 287 0.04 16.08 -1.42
C LYS A 287 0.84 16.97 -0.48
N GLY A 288 0.97 16.56 0.78
CA GLY A 288 1.66 17.31 1.83
C GLY A 288 1.04 18.66 2.14
N MET A 289 1.38 19.19 3.32
CA MET A 289 1.01 20.55 3.71
C MET A 289 2.14 21.57 3.41
N SER A 290 3.12 21.24 2.57
CA SER A 290 4.23 22.16 2.29
C SER A 290 3.69 23.43 1.64
N ARG A 291 3.75 24.53 2.38
CA ARG A 291 3.40 25.89 1.92
C ARG A 291 4.54 26.54 1.14
N THR A 292 5.74 25.97 1.16
CA THR A 292 6.92 26.53 0.51
C THR A 292 7.25 25.73 -0.74
N PRO A 293 7.33 26.36 -1.94
CA PRO A 293 7.91 25.74 -3.11
C PRO A 293 9.37 25.41 -2.80
N SER A 294 9.74 24.14 -2.71
CA SER A 294 11.15 23.75 -2.62
C SER A 294 11.70 23.53 -4.03
N ASP A 295 12.94 23.98 -4.25
CA ASP A 295 13.63 23.70 -5.50
C ASP A 295 13.70 22.20 -5.75
N LYS A 296 13.44 21.83 -7.00
CA LYS A 296 13.48 20.43 -7.41
C LYS A 296 14.90 19.87 -7.25
N ILE A 297 15.03 18.76 -6.55
CA ILE A 297 16.31 18.05 -6.42
C ILE A 297 16.60 17.31 -7.73
N VAL A 298 17.72 17.65 -8.37
CA VAL A 298 18.14 17.07 -9.65
C VAL A 298 19.49 16.35 -9.55
N HIS A 299 20.31 16.67 -8.54
CA HIS A 299 21.59 16.05 -8.27
C HIS A 299 21.65 15.49 -6.85
N ALA A 300 21.94 14.21 -6.72
CA ALA A 300 22.10 13.54 -5.43
C ALA A 300 23.36 12.66 -5.43
N ALA A 301 23.90 12.39 -4.25
CA ALA A 301 24.91 11.37 -4.05
C ALA A 301 24.39 10.29 -3.11
N VAL A 302 24.76 9.04 -3.36
CA VAL A 302 24.52 7.91 -2.48
C VAL A 302 25.86 7.31 -2.09
N ILE A 303 26.14 7.25 -0.79
CA ILE A 303 27.39 6.77 -0.21
C ILE A 303 27.16 5.38 0.35
N GLY A 304 27.85 4.39 -0.21
CA GLY A 304 27.62 2.98 0.01
C GLY A 304 26.89 2.33 -1.18
N ALA A 305 27.56 1.37 -1.84
CA ALA A 305 27.03 0.68 -3.03
C ALA A 305 26.42 -0.70 -2.71
N GLY A 306 26.12 -0.98 -1.43
CA GLY A 306 25.45 -2.18 -0.97
C GLY A 306 24.00 -2.30 -1.48
N VAL A 307 23.24 -3.26 -0.93
CA VAL A 307 21.85 -3.54 -1.32
C VAL A 307 20.97 -2.30 -1.22
N MET A 308 21.03 -1.58 -0.09
CA MET A 308 20.21 -0.37 0.10
C MET A 308 20.68 0.78 -0.78
N GLY A 309 21.98 1.09 -0.81
CA GLY A 309 22.49 2.20 -1.60
C GLY A 309 22.28 2.03 -3.10
N SER A 310 22.52 0.84 -3.65
CA SER A 310 22.21 0.55 -5.05
C SER A 310 20.71 0.64 -5.36
N GLY A 311 19.85 0.18 -4.45
CA GLY A 311 18.40 0.30 -4.57
C GLY A 311 17.92 1.76 -4.53
N ILE A 312 18.48 2.58 -3.63
CA ILE A 312 18.19 4.02 -3.54
C ILE A 312 18.65 4.72 -4.81
N ALA A 313 19.89 4.49 -5.27
CA ALA A 313 20.43 5.10 -6.48
C ALA A 313 19.58 4.76 -7.72
N GLN A 314 19.17 3.50 -7.86
CA GLN A 314 18.27 3.07 -8.94
C GLN A 314 16.92 3.79 -8.85
N TRP A 315 16.33 3.89 -7.66
CA TRP A 315 15.04 4.54 -7.49
C TRP A 315 15.10 6.02 -7.86
N LEU A 316 16.11 6.76 -7.36
CA LEU A 316 16.33 8.18 -7.64
C LEU A 316 16.51 8.43 -9.15
N SER A 317 17.38 7.65 -9.80
CA SER A 317 17.65 7.81 -11.22
C SER A 317 16.43 7.52 -12.09
N SER A 318 15.59 6.57 -11.71
CA SER A 318 14.32 6.27 -12.38
C SER A 318 13.30 7.43 -12.28
N ARG A 319 13.50 8.36 -11.31
CA ARG A 319 12.68 9.56 -11.08
C ARG A 319 13.29 10.84 -11.63
N GLY A 320 14.38 10.70 -12.44
CA GLY A 320 15.00 11.83 -13.13
C GLY A 320 16.10 12.55 -12.34
N VAL A 321 16.53 12.00 -11.22
CA VAL A 321 17.66 12.53 -10.42
C VAL A 321 18.96 11.96 -10.97
N THR A 322 19.97 12.79 -11.19
CA THR A 322 21.34 12.37 -11.48
C THR A 322 22.02 11.95 -10.18
N VAL A 323 22.65 10.78 -10.17
CA VAL A 323 23.15 10.15 -8.95
C VAL A 323 24.63 9.80 -9.06
N ILE A 324 25.42 10.25 -8.10
CA ILE A 324 26.77 9.75 -7.84
C ILE A 324 26.64 8.58 -6.87
N LEU A 325 27.01 7.36 -7.26
CA LEU A 325 27.08 6.20 -6.39
C LEU A 325 28.54 6.02 -5.97
N ARG A 326 28.85 6.27 -4.68
CA ARG A 326 30.22 6.21 -4.14
C ARG A 326 30.38 5.09 -3.14
N ASP A 327 31.49 4.36 -3.26
CA ASP A 327 31.95 3.38 -2.25
C ASP A 327 33.48 3.39 -2.18
N VAL A 328 34.03 2.90 -1.10
CA VAL A 328 35.49 2.84 -0.88
C VAL A 328 36.18 1.81 -1.78
N ALA A 329 35.46 0.78 -2.24
CA ALA A 329 35.99 -0.33 -3.00
C ALA A 329 35.35 -0.44 -4.40
N ARG A 330 36.16 -0.61 -5.42
CA ARG A 330 35.72 -0.73 -6.81
C ARG A 330 34.77 -1.91 -7.03
N ASP A 331 35.07 -3.04 -6.43
CA ASP A 331 34.23 -4.24 -6.51
C ASP A 331 32.83 -4.05 -5.88
N GLN A 332 32.70 -3.21 -4.87
CA GLN A 332 31.37 -2.84 -4.32
C GLN A 332 30.59 -1.98 -5.32
N ILE A 333 31.23 -1.01 -5.96
CA ILE A 333 30.60 -0.21 -7.02
C ILE A 333 30.14 -1.12 -8.17
N ASP A 334 30.97 -2.02 -8.64
CA ASP A 334 30.65 -2.91 -9.76
C ASP A 334 29.47 -3.84 -9.40
N ARG A 335 29.43 -4.37 -8.18
CA ARG A 335 28.28 -5.14 -7.66
C ARG A 335 27.03 -4.29 -7.53
N GLY A 336 27.16 -3.06 -7.04
CA GLY A 336 26.05 -2.10 -6.94
C GLY A 336 25.45 -1.77 -8.29
N LEU A 337 26.29 -1.49 -9.30
CA LEU A 337 25.85 -1.22 -10.67
C LEU A 337 25.19 -2.46 -11.33
N ALA A 338 25.72 -3.66 -11.08
CA ALA A 338 25.10 -4.90 -11.54
C ALA A 338 23.72 -5.13 -10.91
N ASN A 339 23.55 -4.81 -9.63
CA ASN A 339 22.25 -4.88 -8.97
C ASN A 339 21.25 -3.86 -9.56
N ILE A 340 21.69 -2.64 -9.82
CA ILE A 340 20.88 -1.59 -10.46
C ILE A 340 20.42 -2.07 -11.86
N GLU A 341 21.32 -2.65 -12.65
CA GLU A 341 20.99 -3.21 -13.97
C GLU A 341 19.90 -4.28 -13.87
N LYS A 342 20.04 -5.21 -12.92
CA LYS A 342 19.07 -6.27 -12.67
C LYS A 342 17.70 -5.70 -12.33
N VAL A 343 17.62 -4.67 -11.46
CA VAL A 343 16.34 -4.05 -11.08
C VAL A 343 15.68 -3.38 -12.28
N TYR A 344 16.43 -2.70 -13.14
CA TYR A 344 15.90 -2.11 -14.38
C TYR A 344 15.42 -3.18 -15.36
N ALA A 345 16.22 -4.22 -15.60
CA ALA A 345 15.86 -5.32 -16.49
C ALA A 345 14.58 -6.05 -16.02
N ASP A 346 14.46 -6.29 -14.71
CA ASP A 346 13.26 -6.89 -14.12
C ASP A 346 12.02 -5.99 -14.28
N ALA A 347 12.18 -4.67 -14.16
CA ALA A 347 11.08 -3.71 -14.35
C ALA A 347 10.60 -3.70 -15.81
N VAL A 348 11.51 -3.73 -16.78
CA VAL A 348 11.18 -3.83 -18.21
C VAL A 348 10.51 -5.16 -18.52
N LYS A 349 11.07 -6.28 -18.06
CA LYS A 349 10.50 -7.62 -18.24
C LYS A 349 9.07 -7.74 -17.73
N ARG A 350 8.74 -7.05 -16.64
CA ARG A 350 7.39 -7.01 -16.03
C ARG A 350 6.48 -5.95 -16.68
N GLY A 351 6.94 -5.20 -17.68
CA GLY A 351 6.16 -4.13 -18.31
C GLY A 351 5.90 -2.91 -17.44
N LEU A 352 6.67 -2.74 -16.36
CA LEU A 352 6.54 -1.60 -15.43
C LEU A 352 7.19 -0.33 -15.96
N MET A 353 8.12 -0.46 -16.92
CA MET A 353 8.72 0.65 -17.66
C MET A 353 9.19 0.20 -19.03
N THR A 354 9.38 1.16 -19.94
CA THR A 354 9.96 0.90 -21.27
C THR A 354 11.48 0.79 -21.20
N GLU A 355 12.11 0.09 -22.15
CA GLU A 355 13.57 -0.01 -22.23
C GLU A 355 14.24 1.36 -22.37
N GLU A 356 13.61 2.29 -23.11
CA GLU A 356 14.14 3.64 -23.26
C GLU A 356 14.19 4.40 -21.93
N LYS A 357 13.13 4.29 -21.11
CA LYS A 357 13.12 4.87 -19.76
C LYS A 357 14.16 4.20 -18.84
N ALA A 358 14.35 2.90 -18.98
CA ALA A 358 15.38 2.17 -18.23
C ALA A 358 16.79 2.66 -18.65
N LYS A 359 17.06 2.80 -19.96
CA LYS A 359 18.32 3.34 -20.50
C LYS A 359 18.59 4.76 -19.98
N GLN A 360 17.59 5.64 -20.01
CA GLN A 360 17.70 6.99 -19.45
C GLN A 360 17.97 6.98 -17.95
N GLY A 361 17.35 6.06 -17.19
CA GLY A 361 17.62 5.90 -15.77
C GLY A 361 19.06 5.49 -15.49
N ARG A 362 19.56 4.48 -16.21
CA ARG A 362 20.97 4.01 -16.10
C ARG A 362 21.96 5.12 -16.40
N SER A 363 21.75 5.91 -17.46
CA SER A 363 22.67 6.98 -17.87
C SER A 363 22.78 8.14 -16.85
N ARG A 364 21.87 8.20 -15.85
CA ARG A 364 21.94 9.18 -14.75
C ARG A 364 22.80 8.73 -13.58
N ILE A 365 23.39 7.55 -13.62
CA ILE A 365 24.18 7.03 -12.50
C ILE A 365 25.65 6.99 -12.88
N CYS A 366 26.49 7.62 -12.04
CA CYS A 366 27.94 7.56 -12.14
C CYS A 366 28.50 6.86 -10.87
N GLY A 367 29.27 5.77 -11.07
CA GLY A 367 29.95 5.08 -9.97
C GLY A 367 31.36 5.65 -9.75
N SER A 368 31.75 5.92 -8.48
CA SER A 368 33.07 6.48 -8.14
C SER A 368 33.61 5.88 -6.84
N THR A 369 34.93 5.64 -6.79
CA THR A 369 35.67 5.30 -5.57
C THR A 369 36.49 6.50 -5.05
N ALA A 370 36.60 7.57 -5.83
CA ALA A 370 37.36 8.75 -5.46
C ALA A 370 36.52 9.69 -4.59
N PRO A 371 37.15 10.43 -3.66
CA PRO A 371 36.53 11.62 -3.09
C PRO A 371 36.14 12.57 -4.24
N MET A 372 34.90 13.01 -4.28
CA MET A 372 34.39 13.95 -5.27
C MET A 372 33.92 15.20 -4.57
N GLU A 373 34.13 16.35 -5.22
CA GLU A 373 33.49 17.57 -4.73
C GLU A 373 31.97 17.43 -4.83
N LEU A 374 31.31 17.41 -3.66
CA LEU A 374 29.85 17.33 -3.55
C LEU A 374 29.21 18.72 -3.43
N ARG A 375 29.92 19.80 -3.81
CA ARG A 375 29.46 21.19 -3.66
C ARG A 375 28.19 21.49 -4.44
N ASP A 376 28.03 20.87 -5.61
CA ASP A 376 26.85 21.04 -6.49
C ASP A 376 25.79 19.98 -6.25
N VAL A 377 26.00 19.07 -5.30
CA VAL A 377 25.04 18.03 -4.93
C VAL A 377 24.06 18.62 -3.92
N GLN A 378 22.78 18.51 -4.23
CA GLN A 378 21.72 19.09 -3.39
C GLN A 378 21.36 18.19 -2.21
N PHE A 379 21.59 16.86 -2.36
CA PHE A 379 21.19 15.86 -1.38
C PHE A 379 22.18 14.69 -1.36
N VAL A 380 22.72 14.36 -0.19
CA VAL A 380 23.57 13.18 0.03
C VAL A 380 22.83 12.19 0.90
N ILE A 381 22.80 10.91 0.51
CA ILE A 381 22.21 9.82 1.29
C ILE A 381 23.30 8.81 1.64
N GLU A 382 23.67 8.72 2.91
CA GLU A 382 24.60 7.74 3.43
C GLU A 382 23.86 6.40 3.67
N ALA A 383 24.36 5.32 3.09
CA ALA A 383 23.84 3.96 3.18
C ALA A 383 24.99 2.91 3.34
N THR A 384 26.00 3.25 4.15
CA THR A 384 27.13 2.38 4.49
C THR A 384 26.77 1.37 5.59
N SER A 385 27.76 0.64 6.13
CA SER A 385 27.52 -0.36 7.18
C SER A 385 26.90 0.25 8.44
N GLU A 386 26.07 -0.53 9.14
CA GLU A 386 25.31 -0.11 10.32
C GLU A 386 26.20 -0.12 11.59
N LYS A 387 27.32 0.63 11.54
CA LYS A 387 28.26 0.82 12.64
C LYS A 387 28.49 2.30 12.88
N MET A 388 28.22 2.74 14.12
CA MET A 388 28.27 4.15 14.49
C MET A 388 29.61 4.82 14.17
N ASP A 389 30.72 4.17 14.49
CA ASP A 389 32.08 4.71 14.27
C ASP A 389 32.38 4.91 12.79
N ILE A 390 31.92 3.99 11.93
CA ILE A 390 32.08 4.10 10.47
C ILE A 390 31.23 5.27 9.95
N LYS A 391 29.96 5.35 10.35
CA LYS A 391 29.07 6.43 9.94
C LYS A 391 29.57 7.78 10.42
N LYS A 392 30.05 7.91 11.68
CA LYS A 392 30.66 9.14 12.19
C LYS A 392 31.88 9.58 11.36
N LYS A 393 32.71 8.61 10.90
CA LYS A 393 33.85 8.93 10.00
C LYS A 393 33.33 9.47 8.67
N VAL A 394 32.37 8.77 8.04
CA VAL A 394 31.78 9.20 6.76
C VAL A 394 31.14 10.58 6.89
N PHE A 395 30.43 10.87 7.98
CA PHE A 395 29.78 12.16 8.19
C PHE A 395 30.78 13.32 8.35
N ARG A 396 31.92 13.09 9.01
CA ARG A 396 33.00 14.08 9.07
C ARG A 396 33.59 14.37 7.69
N GLU A 397 33.79 13.34 6.87
CA GLU A 397 34.28 13.50 5.49
C GLU A 397 33.26 14.27 4.63
N LEU A 398 31.97 13.87 4.68
CA LEU A 398 30.89 14.52 3.94
C LEU A 398 30.70 15.99 4.35
N ALA A 399 30.89 16.33 5.63
CA ALA A 399 30.81 17.71 6.11
C ALA A 399 31.86 18.64 5.49
N MET A 400 32.99 18.10 5.02
CA MET A 400 34.06 18.87 4.35
C MET A 400 33.85 18.95 2.82
N GLU A 401 33.16 17.97 2.24
CA GLU A 401 32.96 17.84 0.79
C GLU A 401 31.65 18.49 0.32
N ALA A 402 30.63 18.52 1.16
CA ALA A 402 29.29 19.00 0.84
C ALA A 402 29.22 20.52 0.70
N GLY A 403 28.33 20.99 -0.16
CA GLY A 403 28.03 22.42 -0.27
C GLY A 403 27.27 22.96 0.95
N PRO A 404 27.27 24.30 1.17
CA PRO A 404 26.69 24.92 2.36
C PRO A 404 25.19 24.74 2.50
N LYS A 405 24.49 24.30 1.45
CA LYS A 405 23.04 24.02 1.44
C LYS A 405 22.72 22.55 1.16
N THR A 406 23.74 21.68 1.13
CA THR A 406 23.54 20.26 0.88
C THR A 406 22.91 19.62 2.11
N VAL A 407 21.80 18.92 1.93
CA VAL A 407 21.22 18.06 2.98
C VAL A 407 21.99 16.75 3.02
N VAL A 408 22.47 16.35 4.20
CA VAL A 408 23.16 15.09 4.45
C VAL A 408 22.23 14.17 5.24
N ALA A 409 21.74 13.12 4.57
CA ALA A 409 20.84 12.14 5.17
C ALA A 409 21.56 10.82 5.46
N THR A 410 21.17 10.13 6.53
CA THR A 410 21.56 8.75 6.78
C THR A 410 20.38 7.80 6.55
N ASN A 411 20.66 6.63 5.97
CA ASN A 411 19.67 5.55 5.82
C ASN A 411 19.80 4.51 6.95
N THR A 412 20.32 4.90 8.11
CA THR A 412 20.38 4.00 9.28
C THR A 412 19.00 3.47 9.65
N SER A 413 18.95 2.24 10.20
CA SER A 413 17.70 1.58 10.59
C SER A 413 17.37 1.73 12.07
N ALA A 414 18.37 2.07 12.92
CA ALA A 414 18.17 2.11 14.37
C ALA A 414 19.16 3.03 15.12
N LEU A 415 20.24 3.49 14.46
CA LEU A 415 21.27 4.30 15.13
C LEU A 415 20.80 5.76 15.29
N PRO A 416 21.16 6.42 16.43
CA PRO A 416 20.79 7.81 16.69
C PRO A 416 21.33 8.78 15.63
N VAL A 417 20.45 9.47 14.93
CA VAL A 417 20.80 10.45 13.89
C VAL A 417 21.45 11.68 14.51
N SER A 418 21.01 12.09 15.71
CA SER A 418 21.57 13.21 16.45
C SER A 418 23.06 13.05 16.74
N GLU A 419 23.53 11.81 17.03
CA GLU A 419 24.95 11.54 17.23
C GLU A 419 25.78 11.68 15.93
N LEU A 420 25.17 11.48 14.79
CA LEU A 420 25.81 11.71 13.48
C LEU A 420 25.83 13.20 13.14
N ALA A 421 24.80 13.94 13.52
CA ALA A 421 24.75 15.38 13.37
C ALA A 421 25.84 16.08 14.20
N ASP A 422 26.08 15.62 15.44
CA ASP A 422 27.05 16.21 16.36
C ASP A 422 28.51 16.20 15.85
N VAL A 423 28.84 15.31 14.90
CA VAL A 423 30.20 15.22 14.35
C VAL A 423 30.39 16.04 13.08
N THR A 424 29.38 16.77 12.63
CA THR A 424 29.42 17.62 11.42
C THR A 424 29.58 19.11 11.76
N VAL A 425 30.01 19.90 10.79
CA VAL A 425 30.14 21.37 10.93
C VAL A 425 28.81 22.11 10.72
N SER A 426 27.82 21.43 10.15
CA SER A 426 26.48 21.95 9.87
C SER A 426 25.42 20.93 10.30
N PRO A 427 25.27 20.70 11.61
CA PRO A 427 24.37 19.67 12.15
C PRO A 427 22.89 19.94 11.79
N GLU A 428 22.53 21.21 11.52
CA GLU A 428 21.18 21.60 11.08
C GLU A 428 20.79 21.09 9.69
N HIS A 429 21.77 20.68 8.87
CA HIS A 429 21.55 20.06 7.56
C HIS A 429 21.51 18.52 7.61
N VAL A 430 21.64 17.92 8.79
CA VAL A 430 21.60 16.46 8.96
C VAL A 430 20.19 15.97 9.28
N ILE A 431 19.80 14.84 8.65
CA ILE A 431 18.50 14.22 8.80
C ILE A 431 18.60 12.70 8.59
N GLY A 432 17.65 11.93 9.11
CA GLY A 432 17.48 10.53 8.73
C GLY A 432 16.48 10.35 7.60
N LEU A 433 16.81 9.52 6.62
CA LEU A 433 15.89 9.05 5.58
C LEU A 433 15.94 7.52 5.54
N HIS A 434 15.11 6.90 6.34
CA HIS A 434 15.07 5.44 6.44
C HIS A 434 14.19 4.85 5.34
N PHE A 435 14.82 4.29 4.31
CA PHE A 435 14.17 3.56 3.22
C PHE A 435 14.04 2.08 3.60
N PHE A 436 12.99 1.44 3.11
CA PHE A 436 12.72 0.01 3.34
C PHE A 436 13.08 -0.85 2.14
N ASN A 437 13.59 -2.04 2.39
CA ASN A 437 13.94 -3.02 1.37
C ASN A 437 12.71 -3.86 0.93
N PRO A 438 12.45 -4.09 -0.37
CA PRO A 438 13.15 -3.51 -1.54
C PRO A 438 12.70 -2.07 -1.83
N VAL A 439 13.65 -1.16 -2.05
CA VAL A 439 13.36 0.26 -2.27
C VAL A 439 12.35 0.50 -3.39
N SER A 440 12.40 -0.34 -4.44
CA SER A 440 11.49 -0.23 -5.60
C SER A 440 10.02 -0.57 -5.29
N ARG A 441 9.73 -1.26 -4.19
CA ARG A 441 8.37 -1.71 -3.81
C ARG A 441 7.81 -0.98 -2.60
N MET A 442 8.66 -0.73 -1.60
CA MET A 442 8.25 -0.10 -0.35
C MET A 442 7.96 1.39 -0.58
N LYS A 443 6.78 1.83 -0.17
CA LYS A 443 6.35 3.22 -0.40
C LYS A 443 6.83 4.17 0.69
N LEU A 444 6.98 3.68 1.92
CA LEU A 444 7.35 4.47 3.08
C LEU A 444 8.80 4.94 3.03
N VAL A 445 9.03 6.14 3.51
CA VAL A 445 10.31 6.64 4.01
C VAL A 445 10.04 7.31 5.36
N GLU A 446 10.66 6.81 6.42
CA GLU A 446 10.68 7.53 7.69
C GLU A 446 11.65 8.71 7.58
N VAL A 447 11.13 9.91 7.84
CA VAL A 447 11.91 11.15 7.86
C VAL A 447 12.24 11.45 9.32
N VAL A 448 13.45 11.08 9.72
CA VAL A 448 13.89 11.11 11.11
C VAL A 448 14.49 12.47 11.45
N ILE A 449 13.84 13.17 12.36
CA ILE A 449 14.25 14.52 12.77
C ILE A 449 15.20 14.42 13.96
N ALA A 450 16.49 14.72 13.71
CA ALA A 450 17.49 14.85 14.77
C ALA A 450 17.23 16.11 15.61
N LYS A 451 17.83 16.20 16.79
CA LYS A 451 17.70 17.37 17.68
C LYS A 451 18.15 18.68 17.01
N GLN A 452 19.12 18.60 16.11
CA GLN A 452 19.76 19.71 15.44
C GLN A 452 19.10 20.05 14.09
N THR A 453 18.32 19.14 13.51
CA THR A 453 17.72 19.30 12.17
C THR A 453 16.88 20.56 12.08
N SER A 454 17.18 21.46 11.14
CA SER A 454 16.40 22.68 10.91
C SER A 454 15.06 22.39 10.23
N ASP A 455 14.09 23.31 10.40
CA ASP A 455 12.80 23.24 9.70
C ASP A 455 12.97 23.26 8.17
N GLU A 456 13.96 24.04 7.66
CA GLU A 456 14.27 24.08 6.23
C GLU A 456 14.73 22.70 5.73
N THR A 457 15.63 22.04 6.44
CA THR A 457 16.14 20.70 6.10
C THR A 457 15.01 19.68 6.13
N ARG A 458 14.15 19.71 7.16
CA ARG A 458 12.96 18.87 7.24
C ARG A 458 12.06 19.07 6.03
N ASP A 459 11.69 20.32 5.72
CA ASP A 459 10.71 20.60 4.65
C ASP A 459 11.27 20.26 3.27
N ARG A 460 12.56 20.51 2.99
CA ARG A 460 13.26 20.07 1.78
C ARG A 460 13.26 18.54 1.66
N SER A 461 13.51 17.84 2.76
CA SER A 461 13.52 16.37 2.78
C SER A 461 12.13 15.78 2.52
N LEU A 462 11.09 16.35 3.13
CA LEU A 462 9.71 15.95 2.87
C LEU A 462 9.31 16.17 1.39
N ALA A 463 9.69 17.31 0.83
CA ALA A 463 9.45 17.62 -0.58
C ALA A 463 10.21 16.67 -1.50
N PHE A 464 11.46 16.35 -1.18
CA PHE A 464 12.28 15.40 -1.94
C PHE A 464 11.70 13.99 -1.92
N VAL A 465 11.31 13.49 -0.75
CA VAL A 465 10.68 12.15 -0.61
C VAL A 465 9.40 12.06 -1.46
N ARG A 466 8.58 13.13 -1.48
CA ARG A 466 7.39 13.20 -2.35
C ARG A 466 7.76 13.30 -3.84
N GLN A 467 8.77 14.10 -4.18
CA GLN A 467 9.26 14.25 -5.57
C GLN A 467 9.64 12.89 -6.18
N ILE A 468 10.28 12.03 -5.39
CA ILE A 468 10.66 10.69 -5.85
C ILE A 468 9.52 9.67 -5.76
N GLY A 469 8.30 10.10 -5.42
CA GLY A 469 7.09 9.26 -5.39
C GLY A 469 7.03 8.32 -4.19
N LYS A 470 7.69 8.66 -3.08
CA LYS A 470 7.58 7.98 -1.80
C LYS A 470 6.61 8.72 -0.86
N VAL A 471 6.23 8.07 0.21
CA VAL A 471 5.34 8.60 1.25
C VAL A 471 6.17 8.88 2.49
N PRO A 472 6.37 10.14 2.87
CA PRO A 472 7.10 10.47 4.09
C PRO A 472 6.21 10.32 5.33
N VAL A 473 6.74 9.71 6.40
CA VAL A 473 6.21 9.81 7.75
C VAL A 473 7.30 10.44 8.62
N ILE A 474 6.94 11.50 9.34
CA ILE A 474 7.85 12.19 10.24
C ILE A 474 7.97 11.38 11.52
N VAL A 475 9.23 11.13 11.93
CA VAL A 475 9.54 10.47 13.20
C VAL A 475 10.66 11.22 13.92
N ARG A 476 10.63 11.25 15.24
CA ARG A 476 11.73 11.80 16.04
C ARG A 476 12.83 10.76 16.19
N ASP A 477 14.05 11.27 16.35
CA ASP A 477 15.24 10.43 16.54
C ASP A 477 15.10 9.60 17.85
N SER A 478 14.77 8.34 17.67
CA SER A 478 14.56 7.36 18.74
C SER A 478 15.05 5.98 18.25
N PRO A 479 15.66 5.14 19.10
CA PRO A 479 16.14 3.82 18.68
C PRO A 479 15.05 3.00 17.98
N GLY A 480 15.32 2.53 16.76
CA GLY A 480 14.38 1.78 15.93
C GLY A 480 13.29 2.64 15.28
N PHE A 481 13.31 3.95 15.48
CA PHE A 481 12.33 4.93 14.96
C PHE A 481 10.89 4.51 15.27
N LEU A 482 9.99 4.46 14.30
CA LEU A 482 8.64 3.95 14.47
C LEU A 482 8.55 2.47 14.08
N VAL A 483 8.92 2.15 12.82
CA VAL A 483 8.58 0.85 12.23
C VAL A 483 9.32 -0.29 12.94
N ASN A 484 10.64 -0.18 13.11
CA ASN A 484 11.39 -1.24 13.77
C ASN A 484 11.03 -1.33 15.25
N ARG A 485 10.85 -0.20 15.94
CA ARG A 485 10.46 -0.18 17.33
C ARG A 485 9.14 -0.91 17.58
N VAL A 486 8.16 -0.73 16.70
CA VAL A 486 6.84 -1.39 16.82
C VAL A 486 6.88 -2.85 16.34
N LEU A 487 7.68 -3.15 15.31
CA LEU A 487 7.72 -4.46 14.68
C LEU A 487 8.53 -5.49 15.48
N PHE A 488 9.67 -5.08 16.06
CA PHE A 488 10.63 -6.04 16.62
C PHE A 488 10.13 -6.78 17.87
N PRO A 489 9.42 -6.17 18.83
CA PRO A 489 8.83 -6.93 19.94
C PRO A 489 7.92 -8.08 19.47
N TYR A 490 7.16 -7.85 18.38
CA TYR A 490 6.35 -8.87 17.74
C TYR A 490 7.20 -10.01 17.13
N LEU A 491 8.31 -9.70 16.43
CA LEU A 491 9.20 -10.69 15.83
C LEU A 491 9.97 -11.49 16.89
N LEU A 492 10.48 -10.81 17.91
CA LEU A 492 11.28 -11.44 18.97
C LEU A 492 10.40 -12.36 19.83
N ASP A 493 9.16 -11.96 20.17
CA ASP A 493 8.23 -12.84 20.90
C ASP A 493 7.80 -14.05 20.05
N ALA A 494 7.66 -13.88 18.73
CA ALA A 494 7.40 -14.99 17.83
C ALA A 494 8.54 -16.03 17.81
N ALA A 495 9.81 -15.56 17.80
CA ALA A 495 10.97 -16.44 17.90
C ALA A 495 11.05 -17.13 19.28
N GLU A 496 10.67 -16.44 20.34
CA GLU A 496 10.59 -17.01 21.68
C GLU A 496 9.45 -18.04 21.80
N LEU A 497 8.28 -17.78 21.23
CA LEU A 497 7.19 -18.76 21.17
C LEU A 497 7.60 -20.02 20.42
N PHE A 498 8.35 -19.88 19.32
CA PHE A 498 8.93 -21.02 18.63
C PHE A 498 9.89 -21.79 19.55
N GLU A 499 10.78 -21.10 20.26
CA GLU A 499 11.68 -21.72 21.24
C GLU A 499 10.92 -22.46 22.36
N ARG A 500 9.76 -21.92 22.79
CA ARG A 500 8.89 -22.53 23.81
C ARG A 500 8.03 -23.70 23.27
N GLY A 501 8.16 -24.08 21.99
CA GLY A 501 7.54 -25.27 21.43
C GLY A 501 6.37 -25.01 20.46
N VAL A 502 5.98 -23.76 20.21
CA VAL A 502 4.95 -23.46 19.20
C VAL A 502 5.50 -23.78 17.81
N ASP A 503 4.72 -24.49 17.01
CA ASP A 503 5.10 -24.87 15.65
C ASP A 503 5.23 -23.64 14.72
N ALA A 504 6.29 -23.60 13.90
CA ALA A 504 6.61 -22.46 13.04
C ALA A 504 5.52 -22.17 12.00
N GLU A 505 5.01 -23.24 11.35
CA GLU A 505 3.94 -23.07 10.34
C GLU A 505 2.63 -22.66 10.98
N ARG A 506 2.31 -23.18 12.18
CA ARG A 506 1.13 -22.79 12.94
C ARG A 506 1.18 -21.31 13.32
N LEU A 507 2.32 -20.84 13.80
CA LEU A 507 2.53 -19.46 14.18
C LEU A 507 2.39 -18.52 12.97
N ASP A 508 3.12 -18.82 11.89
CA ASP A 508 3.08 -18.01 10.67
C ASP A 508 1.68 -17.98 10.03
N ARG A 509 1.00 -19.13 10.01
CA ARG A 509 -0.36 -19.25 9.48
C ARG A 509 -1.36 -18.41 10.29
N ALA A 510 -1.28 -18.44 11.63
CA ALA A 510 -2.17 -17.67 12.49
C ALA A 510 -2.12 -16.17 12.16
N LEU A 511 -0.92 -15.62 11.94
CA LEU A 511 -0.75 -14.21 11.61
C LEU A 511 -1.17 -13.86 10.18
N VAL A 512 -0.91 -14.74 9.20
CA VAL A 512 -1.36 -14.56 7.82
C VAL A 512 -2.89 -14.58 7.75
N GLU A 513 -3.54 -15.50 8.42
CA GLU A 513 -5.00 -15.59 8.50
C GLU A 513 -5.62 -14.41 9.28
N TRP A 514 -4.89 -13.86 10.27
CA TRP A 514 -5.27 -12.63 10.95
C TRP A 514 -5.22 -11.40 10.02
N GLY A 515 -4.40 -11.44 8.95
CA GLY A 515 -4.30 -10.40 7.92
C GLY A 515 -2.91 -9.84 7.69
N MET A 516 -1.88 -10.33 8.36
CA MET A 516 -0.50 -9.93 8.06
C MET A 516 -0.06 -10.51 6.71
N PRO A 517 0.75 -9.78 5.92
CA PRO A 517 1.14 -10.21 4.58
C PRO A 517 2.07 -11.45 4.60
N MET A 518 2.70 -11.70 5.74
CA MET A 518 3.67 -12.77 5.97
C MET A 518 3.68 -13.14 7.44
N GLY A 519 3.95 -14.41 7.74
CA GLY A 519 4.16 -14.86 9.11
C GLY A 519 5.47 -14.32 9.71
N PRO A 520 5.56 -14.19 11.04
CA PRO A 520 6.69 -13.54 11.70
C PRO A 520 8.02 -14.26 11.52
N LEU A 521 8.07 -15.59 11.61
CA LEU A 521 9.30 -16.35 11.48
C LEU A 521 9.83 -16.31 10.03
N ARG A 522 8.91 -16.35 9.06
CA ARG A 522 9.27 -16.12 7.67
C ARG A 522 9.76 -14.70 7.43
N LEU A 523 9.19 -13.71 8.08
CA LEU A 523 9.63 -12.32 7.96
C LEU A 523 11.04 -12.14 8.53
N ILE A 524 11.36 -12.79 9.64
CA ILE A 524 12.73 -12.84 10.21
C ILE A 524 13.72 -13.41 9.19
N ASP A 525 13.38 -14.51 8.52
CA ASP A 525 14.23 -15.11 7.48
C ASP A 525 14.41 -14.18 6.25
N GLU A 526 13.40 -13.39 5.88
CA GLU A 526 13.50 -12.41 4.78
C GLU A 526 14.33 -11.17 5.16
N ILE A 527 14.25 -10.71 6.41
CA ILE A 527 15.06 -9.61 6.96
C ILE A 527 16.52 -10.09 7.09
N GLY A 528 16.71 -11.29 7.59
CA GLY A 528 17.97 -11.91 7.94
C GLY A 528 18.17 -12.02 9.45
N ILE A 529 18.57 -13.21 9.90
CA ILE A 529 18.77 -13.54 11.32
C ILE A 529 19.78 -12.59 11.98
N ASP A 530 20.90 -12.30 11.33
CA ASP A 530 21.93 -11.38 11.79
C ASP A 530 21.39 -9.96 11.98
N ILE A 531 20.66 -9.43 10.99
CA ILE A 531 20.04 -8.09 11.06
C ILE A 531 18.99 -8.05 12.19
N THR A 532 18.22 -9.14 12.34
CA THR A 532 17.21 -9.24 13.41
C THR A 532 17.86 -9.19 14.78
N ILE A 533 18.99 -9.88 14.98
CA ILE A 533 19.74 -9.86 16.23
C ILE A 533 20.34 -8.47 16.49
N ASP A 534 20.93 -7.83 15.48
CA ASP A 534 21.57 -6.51 15.64
C ASP A 534 20.56 -5.42 16.04
N ILE A 535 19.38 -5.41 15.40
CA ILE A 535 18.31 -4.47 15.76
C ILE A 535 17.73 -4.83 17.13
N GLY A 536 17.48 -6.12 17.41
CA GLY A 536 17.01 -6.60 18.72
C GLY A 536 17.92 -6.14 19.85
N ASN A 537 19.24 -6.34 19.73
CA ASN A 537 20.23 -5.88 20.71
C ASN A 537 20.23 -4.34 20.87
N THR A 538 20.02 -3.60 19.79
CA THR A 538 19.94 -2.13 19.86
C THR A 538 18.71 -1.69 20.66
N LEU A 539 17.56 -2.34 20.44
CA LEU A 539 16.32 -2.06 21.15
C LEU A 539 16.38 -2.52 22.60
N GLU A 540 16.94 -3.71 22.87
CA GLU A 540 17.15 -4.22 24.23
C GLU A 540 18.01 -3.26 25.06
N LYS A 541 19.10 -2.74 24.45
CA LYS A 541 19.95 -1.73 25.09
C LYS A 541 19.20 -0.43 25.39
N ALA A 542 18.28 -0.03 24.53
CA ALA A 542 17.53 1.23 24.65
C ALA A 542 16.32 1.10 25.60
N TYR A 543 15.61 0.00 25.54
CA TYR A 543 14.30 -0.17 26.17
C TYR A 543 14.25 -1.31 27.23
N GLY A 544 15.39 -1.98 27.48
CA GLY A 544 15.50 -3.04 28.49
C GLY A 544 14.79 -4.33 28.09
N GLN A 545 14.23 -5.04 29.07
CA GLN A 545 13.71 -6.41 28.88
C GLN A 545 12.50 -6.55 27.94
N ARG A 546 12.05 -5.46 27.35
CA ARG A 546 10.92 -5.49 26.37
C ARG A 546 11.31 -6.18 25.06
N ASP A 547 12.61 -6.22 24.74
CA ASP A 547 13.16 -6.67 23.46
C ASP A 547 14.29 -7.66 23.68
N HIS A 548 13.96 -8.93 23.99
CA HIS A 548 14.97 -9.97 24.23
C HIS A 548 15.23 -10.84 23.01
N VAL A 549 16.52 -10.99 22.65
CA VAL A 549 16.93 -11.87 21.54
C VAL A 549 16.92 -13.33 21.98
N SER A 550 16.04 -14.15 21.38
CA SER A 550 15.88 -15.55 21.74
C SER A 550 17.11 -16.40 21.40
N ALA A 551 17.32 -17.49 22.17
CA ALA A 551 18.41 -18.42 21.92
C ALA A 551 18.28 -19.15 20.56
N ALA A 552 17.08 -19.26 20.01
CA ALA A 552 16.86 -19.81 18.67
C ALA A 552 17.54 -18.95 17.59
N LEU A 553 17.42 -17.63 17.70
CA LEU A 553 18.08 -16.69 16.77
C LEU A 553 19.61 -16.76 16.89
N LEU A 554 20.14 -16.79 18.12
CA LEU A 554 21.57 -16.91 18.36
C LEU A 554 22.11 -18.21 17.79
N TRP A 555 21.43 -19.33 18.01
CA TRP A 555 21.82 -20.62 17.46
C TRP A 555 21.83 -20.64 15.94
N LEU A 556 20.77 -20.12 15.30
CA LEU A 556 20.70 -20.01 13.84
C LEU A 556 21.85 -19.19 13.26
N ARG A 557 22.21 -18.07 13.90
CA ARG A 557 23.38 -17.27 13.53
C ARG A 557 24.67 -18.06 13.62
N ASP A 558 24.88 -18.77 14.73
CA ASP A 558 26.11 -19.55 14.97
C ASP A 558 26.24 -20.71 13.96
N GLN A 559 25.14 -21.25 13.49
CA GLN A 559 25.09 -22.22 12.39
C GLN A 559 25.20 -21.59 10.99
N GLN A 560 25.42 -20.28 10.88
CA GLN A 560 25.44 -19.53 9.61
C GLN A 560 24.14 -19.68 8.78
N MET A 561 23.04 -20.01 9.42
CA MET A 561 21.70 -20.08 8.85
C MET A 561 21.03 -18.70 8.98
N LEU A 562 21.42 -17.76 8.09
CA LEU A 562 21.04 -16.35 8.20
C LEU A 562 19.73 -16.01 7.46
N GLY A 563 18.88 -16.99 7.24
CA GLY A 563 17.61 -16.84 6.55
C GLY A 563 17.72 -17.04 5.04
N ARG A 564 16.84 -16.38 4.28
CA ARG A 564 16.74 -16.57 2.83
C ARG A 564 18.04 -16.29 2.06
N LYS A 565 18.85 -15.35 2.52
CA LYS A 565 20.12 -14.98 1.88
C LYS A 565 21.17 -16.11 1.89
N THR A 566 21.11 -17.03 2.87
CA THR A 566 21.97 -18.22 2.95
C THR A 566 21.24 -19.51 2.59
N GLY A 567 19.95 -19.43 2.22
CA GLY A 567 19.12 -20.58 1.87
C GLY A 567 18.50 -21.33 3.05
N ALA A 568 18.80 -20.94 4.29
CA ALA A 568 18.25 -21.55 5.49
C ALA A 568 18.16 -20.56 6.66
N GLY A 569 17.10 -20.67 7.45
CA GLY A 569 16.81 -20.00 8.70
C GLY A 569 15.80 -20.84 9.48
N PHE A 570 14.67 -20.28 9.90
CA PHE A 570 13.53 -21.06 10.40
C PHE A 570 12.98 -22.00 9.33
N TYR A 571 13.12 -21.61 8.07
CA TYR A 571 12.77 -22.40 6.89
C TYR A 571 13.99 -22.68 6.02
N LYS A 572 13.89 -23.75 5.21
CA LYS A 572 14.80 -24.02 4.09
C LYS A 572 14.21 -23.50 2.80
N TYR A 573 15.03 -22.90 1.96
CA TYR A 573 14.64 -22.26 0.70
C TYR A 573 15.32 -22.95 -0.49
N GLU A 574 14.59 -23.80 -1.18
CA GLU A 574 15.05 -24.47 -2.39
C GLU A 574 14.33 -23.90 -3.61
N SER A 575 14.98 -22.99 -4.35
CA SER A 575 14.42 -22.34 -5.53
C SER A 575 13.12 -21.57 -5.20
N LYS A 576 11.94 -22.11 -5.52
CA LYS A 576 10.62 -21.53 -5.22
C LYS A 576 9.87 -22.21 -4.09
N LYS A 577 10.42 -23.30 -3.58
CA LYS A 577 9.80 -24.07 -2.47
C LYS A 577 10.42 -23.65 -1.15
N GLN A 578 9.60 -23.65 -0.12
CA GLN A 578 10.04 -23.49 1.26
C GLN A 578 9.46 -24.64 2.08
N ALA A 579 10.21 -25.09 3.07
CA ALA A 579 9.80 -26.10 4.04
C ALA A 579 10.37 -25.73 5.41
N PRO A 580 9.76 -26.15 6.53
CA PRO A 580 10.36 -26.02 7.85
C PRO A 580 11.79 -26.56 7.88
N ASN A 581 12.67 -25.92 8.63
CA ASN A 581 14.05 -26.37 8.75
C ASN A 581 14.18 -27.41 9.86
N ASP A 582 14.35 -28.68 9.46
CA ASP A 582 14.49 -29.81 10.39
C ASP A 582 15.59 -29.61 11.42
N SER A 583 16.70 -28.95 11.04
CA SER A 583 17.83 -28.74 11.94
C SER A 583 17.47 -27.87 13.14
N VAL A 584 16.71 -26.77 12.92
CA VAL A 584 16.26 -25.90 14.02
C VAL A 584 15.14 -26.55 14.83
N MET A 585 14.31 -27.36 14.18
CA MET A 585 13.27 -28.15 14.87
C MET A 585 13.90 -29.19 15.80
N GLN A 586 14.93 -29.89 15.34
CA GLN A 586 15.66 -30.86 16.14
C GLN A 586 16.41 -30.18 17.29
N TRP A 587 17.08 -29.02 17.05
CA TRP A 587 17.71 -28.24 18.09
C TRP A 587 16.71 -27.87 19.19
N ARG A 588 15.52 -27.40 18.82
CA ARG A 588 14.45 -27.06 19.76
C ARG A 588 14.03 -28.28 20.60
N THR A 589 13.83 -29.43 19.96
CA THR A 589 13.43 -30.67 20.65
C THR A 589 14.47 -31.13 21.65
N ASN A 590 15.76 -31.10 21.30
CA ASN A 590 16.86 -31.46 22.17
C ASN A 590 16.96 -30.53 23.39
N ARG A 591 16.79 -29.22 23.17
CA ARG A 591 16.81 -28.22 24.26
C ARG A 591 15.65 -28.39 25.24
N HIS A 592 14.44 -28.77 24.73
CA HIS A 592 13.32 -29.09 25.60
C HIS A 592 13.59 -30.34 26.46
N SER A 593 14.22 -31.38 25.89
CA SER A 593 14.61 -32.59 26.64
C SER A 593 15.61 -32.28 27.75
N GLU A 594 16.65 -31.47 27.45
CA GLU A 594 17.65 -31.04 28.42
C GLU A 594 17.07 -30.18 29.56
N ARG A 595 16.13 -29.25 29.23
CA ARG A 595 15.41 -28.45 30.22
C ARG A 595 14.52 -29.31 31.12
N SER A 596 13.76 -30.24 30.53
CA SER A 596 12.90 -31.14 31.26
C SER A 596 13.72 -32.06 32.21
N GLU A 597 14.87 -32.53 31.78
CA GLU A 597 15.81 -33.30 32.64
C GLU A 597 16.43 -32.43 33.76
N ALA A 598 16.78 -31.16 33.45
CA ALA A 598 17.32 -30.24 34.47
C ALA A 598 16.24 -29.81 35.46
N GLU A 599 15.01 -29.55 34.99
CA GLU A 599 13.85 -29.21 35.83
C GLU A 599 13.39 -30.42 36.65
N SER A 600 13.44 -31.66 36.13
CA SER A 600 13.17 -32.87 36.88
C SER A 600 14.20 -33.10 38.01
N ARG A 601 15.46 -32.72 37.78
CA ARG A 601 16.50 -32.74 38.83
C ARG A 601 16.30 -31.65 39.87
N ASN A 602 15.74 -30.49 39.50
CA ASN A 602 15.44 -29.38 40.40
C ASN A 602 14.03 -29.45 41.03
N GLN A 603 13.04 -30.09 40.40
CA GLN A 603 11.66 -30.24 40.89
C GLN A 603 11.53 -31.22 42.06
N ALA A 604 12.59 -31.95 42.40
CA ALA A 604 12.66 -32.55 43.72
C ALA A 604 12.67 -31.53 44.88
N ALA A 605 12.80 -30.22 44.56
CA ALA A 605 12.87 -29.13 45.54
C ALA A 605 11.71 -28.11 45.50
N ILE A 606 10.98 -27.93 44.38
CA ILE A 606 9.91 -26.91 44.32
C ILE A 606 8.76 -27.39 43.39
N ALA A 607 7.66 -27.80 43.99
CA ALA A 607 6.41 -28.11 43.25
C ALA A 607 5.62 -26.86 42.90
N LYS A 608 5.10 -26.86 41.68
CA LYS A 608 4.00 -26.06 41.11
C LYS A 608 4.33 -24.69 40.52
N GLY A 609 4.20 -24.62 39.22
CA GLY A 609 3.99 -23.39 38.44
C GLY A 609 3.75 -23.71 36.96
N ASP A 610 2.57 -23.42 36.49
CA ASP A 610 2.00 -23.69 35.15
C ASP A 610 2.91 -23.31 33.96
N SER A 611 3.53 -24.28 33.33
CA SER A 611 4.16 -24.11 32.00
C SER A 611 3.42 -24.85 30.86
N ALA A 612 2.35 -25.59 31.15
CA ALA A 612 1.63 -26.41 30.19
C ALA A 612 0.51 -25.67 29.40
N GLY A 613 0.17 -24.42 29.75
CA GLY A 613 -1.02 -23.75 29.20
C GLY A 613 -0.85 -23.08 27.83
N PHE A 614 0.38 -22.91 27.32
CA PHE A 614 0.61 -22.10 26.11
C PHE A 614 0.63 -22.85 24.78
N VAL A 615 0.85 -24.14 24.79
CA VAL A 615 0.98 -24.95 23.54
C VAL A 615 -0.35 -25.21 22.87
N ASP A 616 -1.45 -25.12 23.62
CA ASP A 616 -2.83 -25.39 23.16
C ASP A 616 -3.73 -24.16 23.01
N SER A 617 -3.16 -22.94 23.04
CA SER A 617 -3.96 -21.73 22.87
C SER A 617 -4.66 -21.69 21.51
N ALA A 618 -5.89 -21.19 21.48
CA ALA A 618 -6.64 -20.98 20.25
C ALA A 618 -5.84 -20.10 19.27
N ARG A 619 -6.07 -20.27 17.97
CA ARG A 619 -5.37 -19.52 16.91
C ARG A 619 -5.41 -18.00 17.13
N ASP A 620 -6.55 -17.49 17.55
CA ASP A 620 -6.77 -16.06 17.79
C ASP A 620 -5.96 -15.55 18.99
N ASP A 621 -5.72 -16.38 20.01
CA ASP A 621 -4.89 -16.02 21.17
C ASP A 621 -3.42 -15.80 20.76
N LEU A 622 -2.87 -16.63 19.86
CA LEU A 622 -1.51 -16.45 19.33
C LEU A 622 -1.37 -15.15 18.54
N ALA A 623 -2.34 -14.89 17.66
CA ALA A 623 -2.32 -13.66 16.86
C ALA A 623 -2.46 -12.42 17.75
N HIS A 624 -3.43 -12.41 18.67
CA HIS A 624 -3.66 -11.28 19.57
C HIS A 624 -2.47 -11.03 20.49
N ARG A 625 -1.84 -12.07 21.05
CA ARG A 625 -0.62 -11.93 21.85
C ARG A 625 0.45 -11.10 21.12
N LEU A 626 0.76 -11.46 19.89
CA LEU A 626 1.79 -10.79 19.09
C LEU A 626 1.36 -9.40 18.62
N ILE A 627 0.11 -9.25 18.18
CA ILE A 627 -0.42 -7.96 17.72
C ILE A 627 -0.53 -6.95 18.86
N PHE A 628 -0.83 -7.38 20.08
CA PHE A 628 -0.92 -6.47 21.22
C PHE A 628 0.44 -5.90 21.64
N LEU A 629 1.55 -6.59 21.35
CA LEU A 629 2.89 -5.99 21.48
C LEU A 629 3.05 -4.81 20.48
N MET A 630 2.62 -5.00 19.24
CA MET A 630 2.62 -3.90 18.25
C MET A 630 1.72 -2.74 18.67
N VAL A 631 0.53 -3.03 19.21
CA VAL A 631 -0.39 -2.01 19.73
C VAL A 631 0.25 -1.24 20.87
N ASN A 632 0.85 -1.93 21.82
CA ASN A 632 1.46 -1.32 23.01
C ASN A 632 2.63 -0.41 22.62
N GLU A 633 3.54 -0.87 21.75
CA GLU A 633 4.67 -0.04 21.30
C GLU A 633 4.23 1.10 20.35
N ALA A 634 3.23 0.91 19.50
CA ALA A 634 2.65 2.01 18.71
C ALA A 634 2.05 3.10 19.61
N ALA A 635 1.35 2.70 20.68
CA ALA A 635 0.83 3.63 21.68
C ALA A 635 1.95 4.37 22.44
N ARG A 636 3.05 3.67 22.80
CA ARG A 636 4.23 4.31 23.38
C ARG A 636 4.88 5.30 22.43
N CYS A 637 4.96 5.00 21.14
CA CYS A 637 5.48 5.95 20.15
C CYS A 637 4.67 7.26 20.10
N VAL A 638 3.35 7.20 20.31
CA VAL A 638 2.51 8.40 20.44
C VAL A 638 2.74 9.08 21.78
N GLU A 639 2.77 8.35 22.89
CA GLU A 639 2.98 8.85 24.25
C GLU A 639 4.31 9.61 24.36
N GLU A 640 5.38 9.00 23.85
CA GLU A 640 6.75 9.54 23.87
C GLU A 640 7.00 10.55 22.75
N ARG A 641 6.01 10.84 21.93
CA ARG A 641 6.08 11.77 20.81
C ARG A 641 7.15 11.37 19.76
N VAL A 642 7.37 10.09 19.56
CA VAL A 642 8.18 9.60 18.44
C VAL A 642 7.50 9.94 17.12
N VAL A 643 6.16 9.90 17.11
CA VAL A 643 5.30 10.40 16.03
C VAL A 643 4.35 11.47 16.58
N ASP A 644 3.90 12.37 15.71
CA ASP A 644 3.05 13.50 16.12
C ASP A 644 1.57 13.12 16.30
N SER A 645 1.14 11.98 15.71
CA SER A 645 -0.26 11.56 15.77
C SER A 645 -0.43 10.04 15.74
N PRO A 646 -1.57 9.53 16.24
CA PRO A 646 -1.94 8.13 16.06
C PRO A 646 -2.05 7.73 14.58
N GLU A 647 -2.40 8.67 13.69
CA GLU A 647 -2.45 8.43 12.25
C GLU A 647 -1.06 8.13 11.68
N ASP A 648 -0.02 8.84 12.13
CA ASP A 648 1.36 8.60 11.70
C ASP A 648 1.83 7.21 12.11
N ALA A 649 1.49 6.79 13.34
CA ALA A 649 1.80 5.44 13.83
C ALA A 649 1.11 4.37 12.98
N ASP A 650 -0.21 4.45 12.83
CA ASP A 650 -0.99 3.45 12.09
C ASP A 650 -0.59 3.40 10.61
N TYR A 651 -0.46 4.55 9.97
CA TYR A 651 -0.15 4.61 8.54
C TYR A 651 1.31 4.22 8.26
N GLY A 652 2.23 4.59 9.15
CA GLY A 652 3.62 4.12 9.12
C GLY A 652 3.71 2.59 9.18
N MET A 653 2.97 1.96 10.09
CA MET A 653 2.93 0.49 10.21
C MET A 653 2.28 -0.19 9.02
N ILE A 654 1.18 0.35 8.48
CA ILE A 654 0.56 -0.19 7.25
C ILE A 654 1.54 -0.15 6.07
N LEU A 655 2.26 0.94 5.89
CA LEU A 655 3.18 1.10 4.76
C LEU A 655 4.53 0.40 4.97
N GLY A 656 5.03 0.36 6.20
CA GLY A 656 6.35 -0.18 6.56
C GLY A 656 6.37 -1.70 6.73
N THR A 657 5.31 -2.26 7.30
CA THR A 657 5.24 -3.71 7.61
C THR A 657 4.16 -4.44 6.81
N GLY A 658 3.23 -3.71 6.20
CA GLY A 658 2.03 -4.30 5.62
C GLY A 658 1.01 -4.73 6.68
N PHE A 659 1.04 -4.13 7.88
CA PHE A 659 -0.02 -4.33 8.88
C PHE A 659 -1.38 -4.26 8.20
N ALA A 660 -2.26 -5.23 8.49
CA ALA A 660 -3.50 -5.44 7.76
C ALA A 660 -4.26 -4.11 7.48
N PRO A 661 -4.27 -3.59 6.24
CA PRO A 661 -4.84 -2.27 5.95
C PRO A 661 -6.33 -2.16 6.27
N PHE A 662 -7.06 -3.27 6.15
CA PHE A 662 -8.49 -3.33 6.46
C PHE A 662 -8.78 -3.25 7.97
N ARG A 663 -7.77 -3.43 8.83
CA ARG A 663 -7.84 -3.21 10.29
C ARG A 663 -7.46 -1.79 10.72
N GLY A 664 -6.96 -0.97 9.78
CA GLY A 664 -6.72 0.47 9.98
C GLY A 664 -5.40 0.84 10.67
N GLY A 665 -4.56 -0.12 11.02
CA GLY A 665 -3.32 0.05 11.79
C GLY A 665 -3.44 -0.42 13.24
N PRO A 666 -2.34 -0.48 14.01
CA PRO A 666 -2.32 -1.01 15.38
C PRO A 666 -3.29 -0.31 16.33
N LEU A 667 -3.29 1.02 16.35
CA LEU A 667 -4.11 1.81 17.29
C LEU A 667 -5.58 1.82 16.91
N ARG A 668 -5.88 1.90 15.61
CA ARG A 668 -7.26 1.80 15.13
C ARG A 668 -7.85 0.41 15.39
N PHE A 669 -7.06 -0.63 15.16
CA PHE A 669 -7.44 -1.99 15.53
C PHE A 669 -7.74 -2.11 17.02
N ALA A 670 -6.89 -1.54 17.89
CA ALA A 670 -7.09 -1.58 19.33
C ALA A 670 -8.39 -0.89 19.77
N GLU A 671 -8.75 0.24 19.16
CA GLU A 671 -10.03 0.92 19.41
C GLU A 671 -11.23 0.04 19.04
N HIS A 672 -11.19 -0.58 17.85
CA HIS A 672 -12.28 -1.43 17.40
C HIS A 672 -12.39 -2.72 18.21
N PHE A 673 -11.27 -3.30 18.61
CA PHE A 673 -11.26 -4.46 19.52
C PHE A 673 -11.79 -4.11 20.91
N GLY A 674 -11.60 -2.86 21.32
CA GLY A 674 -11.96 -2.31 22.63
C GLY A 674 -10.75 -2.13 23.55
N LEU A 675 -10.34 -0.88 23.78
CA LEU A 675 -9.13 -0.53 24.53
C LEU A 675 -9.10 -1.15 25.94
N LYS A 676 -10.25 -1.25 26.60
CA LYS A 676 -10.35 -1.92 27.91
C LYS A 676 -9.94 -3.39 27.82
N LYS A 677 -10.45 -4.12 26.82
CA LYS A 677 -10.09 -5.54 26.60
C LYS A 677 -8.63 -5.71 26.26
N VAL A 678 -8.06 -4.79 25.45
CA VAL A 678 -6.62 -4.80 25.11
C VAL A 678 -5.79 -4.65 26.38
N VAL A 679 -6.12 -3.69 27.25
CA VAL A 679 -5.40 -3.47 28.51
C VAL A 679 -5.54 -4.66 29.46
N GLU A 680 -6.74 -5.20 29.65
CA GLU A 680 -6.98 -6.39 30.47
C GLU A 680 -6.14 -7.59 30.01
N GLU A 681 -6.05 -7.80 28.69
CA GLU A 681 -5.26 -8.90 28.13
C GLU A 681 -3.75 -8.66 28.26
N LEU A 682 -3.28 -7.43 28.01
CA LEU A 682 -1.89 -7.05 28.27
C LEU A 682 -1.50 -7.22 29.73
N GLU A 683 -2.35 -6.81 30.68
CA GLU A 683 -2.12 -7.01 32.12
C GLU A 683 -2.11 -8.49 32.51
N ARG A 684 -2.95 -9.31 31.89
CA ARG A 684 -2.95 -10.77 32.07
C ARG A 684 -1.62 -11.36 31.63
N LEU A 685 -1.13 -10.98 30.44
CA LEU A 685 0.15 -11.44 29.92
C LEU A 685 1.34 -10.91 30.73
N ALA A 686 1.26 -9.68 31.23
CA ALA A 686 2.29 -9.04 32.04
C ALA A 686 2.56 -9.74 33.39
N ARG A 687 1.60 -10.53 33.89
CA ARG A 687 1.80 -11.33 35.13
C ARG A 687 2.91 -12.37 34.98
N THR A 688 3.16 -12.84 33.76
CA THR A 688 4.17 -13.86 33.46
C THR A 688 5.37 -13.29 32.70
N ASP A 689 5.22 -12.13 32.05
CA ASP A 689 6.27 -11.52 31.24
C ASP A 689 6.07 -10.00 31.15
N GLU A 690 6.93 -9.24 31.81
CA GLU A 690 6.83 -7.79 32.00
C GLU A 690 6.81 -7.00 30.68
N LYS A 691 7.32 -7.56 29.57
CA LYS A 691 7.28 -6.91 28.25
C LYS A 691 5.87 -6.55 27.79
N PHE A 692 4.85 -7.24 28.29
CA PHE A 692 3.44 -6.96 28.01
C PHE A 692 2.84 -5.86 28.87
N ALA A 693 3.58 -5.27 29.82
CA ALA A 693 3.03 -4.21 30.66
C ALA A 693 2.45 -3.07 29.80
N PRO A 694 1.12 -2.77 29.90
CA PRO A 694 0.50 -1.75 29.07
C PRO A 694 1.05 -0.36 29.41
N CYS A 695 1.26 0.46 28.37
CA CYS A 695 1.72 1.84 28.53
C CYS A 695 0.61 2.74 29.12
N GLU A 696 1.01 3.90 29.65
CA GLU A 696 0.10 4.75 30.42
C GLU A 696 -1.00 5.37 29.54
N ILE A 697 -0.71 5.72 28.28
CA ILE A 697 -1.73 6.25 27.37
C ILE A 697 -2.84 5.22 27.08
N LEU A 698 -2.50 3.94 26.93
CA LEU A 698 -3.49 2.86 26.77
C LEU A 698 -4.35 2.71 28.02
N LYS A 699 -3.72 2.67 29.21
CA LYS A 699 -4.45 2.61 30.49
C LYS A 699 -5.36 3.80 30.69
N LYS A 700 -4.90 5.00 30.33
CA LYS A 700 -5.68 6.22 30.41
C LYS A 700 -6.93 6.14 29.54
N HIS A 701 -6.76 5.84 28.23
CA HIS A 701 -7.88 5.71 27.31
C HIS A 701 -8.87 4.61 27.73
N ALA A 702 -8.37 3.45 28.20
CA ALA A 702 -9.21 2.37 28.70
C ALA A 702 -10.03 2.76 29.93
N ARG A 703 -9.44 3.50 30.87
CA ARG A 703 -10.09 3.97 32.10
C ARG A 703 -11.10 5.09 31.82
N ASP A 704 -10.70 6.09 31.02
CA ASP A 704 -11.47 7.32 30.79
C ASP A 704 -12.53 7.13 29.67
N GLY A 705 -12.53 5.98 28.98
CA GLY A 705 -13.44 5.71 27.86
C GLY A 705 -13.17 6.58 26.62
N THR A 706 -11.98 7.20 26.54
CA THR A 706 -11.57 8.04 25.42
C THR A 706 -10.91 7.22 24.32
N LYS A 707 -10.77 7.80 23.13
CA LYS A 707 -10.21 7.15 21.94
C LYS A 707 -8.95 7.88 21.46
N PHE A 708 -8.13 7.20 20.67
CA PHE A 708 -7.00 7.81 19.93
C PHE A 708 -7.48 8.74 18.83
N TYR A 709 -8.67 8.47 18.28
CA TYR A 709 -9.24 9.20 17.16
C TYR A 709 -10.55 9.86 17.57
N GLU A 710 -10.65 11.17 17.34
CA GLU A 710 -11.91 11.89 17.37
C GLU A 710 -12.70 11.56 16.09
N GLU A 711 -13.97 11.14 16.20
CA GLU A 711 -14.82 10.76 15.06
C GLU A 711 -15.32 11.98 14.27
#